data_accff299b066133d1242152b83c6d19f
#
_entry.id   accff299b066133d1242152b83c6d19f
#
_cell.length_a   1.000
_cell.length_b   1.000
_cell.length_c   1.000
_cell.angle_alpha   90.00
_cell.angle_beta   90.00
_cell.angle_gamma   90.00
#
_symmetry.space_group_name_H-M   'P 1'
#
loop_
_entity.id
_entity.type
_entity.pdbx_description
1 polymer ?
#
loop_
_entity_poly.entity_id
_entity_poly.type
_entity_poly.pdbx_seq_one_letter_code
_entity_poly.pdbx_strand_id
1 'polypeptide(L)'
;NFATEIYVFNNLTSTPVHSSFCTLLCLCIKLSKLGSKHWDQVCQVVFDYIKLLQESIQSKPVTIQMEDRHNPRQKRIQNNFLSYLEERKIIYESTFLYGEPEAALQCCMAVAELMQLVPIESVCSAPHILKKPDPALYLRLLKQMTPRNVCIVHASSDYVRLLDRDPQLQQEPWFKIMYRSEDIAQATLKMWEESQPSDSLHLPLQNLFITKNALIMPLGEPQDPRDLNLEPGAENRRRYGHLWYQRNSKYETGKTIMFVHLWSPEMSGTPETFILQRLLLFVLEQHLREVAYEGEVASMWHSLKFSVNGLLIEVSGFSGKFFLFYSTLLRLILEKLPILSDAQFNMYKDSVKQTLFSLLADPSSVSRFVCGYLLQKDSYRIEQLTQCLQNLSTANVFAFKQHIFMKLHINAYVYGNVTEKEAIGLYQYTIEKIGALPLKQRKFSDTAIYEPGAYQLRLLNSNLSDVHMCVAHVLVLGRADLRHAVLNELCANILRGPAVTYLRAKEVLQNASGTLSSWTYDNDGNSHEALTFLTVIPSGQFSVDAVSGVVDAFFYRYAPLIIAGMSDKEFHHIIEDMISLERRSDANIWTEYDRNRQEILFNETPLFARREHKIKVLKEVTQEELLEFYVSEYVDQARVKSLIIQIDSRADGHVENILRRHVSVTRPQQIPVSADSPQTREKSCNDLPISLVSSLLLYDSKMAKKRINPKYWKDDDLHVRFGRPTMIKDVESFRNELKFESGKAV
;
A
#
# COMPACT_ATOMS: atom_id res chain seq x y z
N ASN A 1 25.49 5.71 -10.19
CA ASN A 1 25.74 6.45 -8.94
C ASN A 1 25.09 7.86 -8.90
N PHE A 2 24.73 8.44 -10.07
CA PHE A 2 24.16 9.79 -10.16
C PHE A 2 22.63 9.81 -10.08
N ALA A 3 21.93 8.77 -10.56
CA ALA A 3 20.49 8.67 -10.56
C ALA A 3 20.03 7.39 -9.86
N THR A 4 18.87 7.46 -9.22
CA THR A 4 18.22 6.32 -8.54
C THR A 4 17.05 5.76 -9.37
N GLU A 5 16.36 6.64 -10.09
CA GLU A 5 15.18 6.29 -10.87
C GLU A 5 15.08 7.19 -12.11
N ILE A 6 14.54 6.67 -13.19
CA ILE A 6 14.29 7.41 -14.43
C ILE A 6 12.87 7.08 -14.90
N TYR A 7 12.06 8.11 -15.14
CA TYR A 7 10.72 7.99 -15.69
C TYR A 7 10.64 8.79 -16.99
N VAL A 8 9.97 8.21 -17.98
CA VAL A 8 9.70 8.87 -19.25
C VAL A 8 8.20 9.14 -19.36
N PHE A 9 7.82 10.38 -19.52
CA PHE A 9 6.42 10.79 -19.70
C PHE A 9 6.26 11.49 -21.04
N ASN A 10 5.19 11.21 -21.73
CA ASN A 10 4.84 11.95 -22.94
C ASN A 10 4.23 13.33 -22.63
N ASN A 11 3.81 13.54 -21.36
CA ASN A 11 3.31 14.81 -20.82
C ASN A 11 3.52 14.85 -19.30
N LEU A 12 3.45 16.04 -18.72
CA LEU A 12 3.60 16.30 -17.27
C LEU A 12 2.49 15.69 -16.39
N THR A 13 1.43 15.15 -16.99
CA THR A 13 0.34 14.43 -16.31
C THR A 13 0.35 12.97 -16.72
N SER A 14 -0.09 12.10 -15.83
CA SER A 14 -0.14 10.64 -16.02
C SER A 14 -1.06 10.16 -17.17
N THR A 15 -1.79 11.06 -17.79
CA THR A 15 -2.56 10.84 -19.01
C THR A 15 -1.89 11.54 -20.18
N PRO A 16 -1.73 10.90 -21.36
CA PRO A 16 -1.23 11.56 -22.54
C PRO A 16 -2.26 12.59 -23.02
N VAL A 17 -2.18 13.80 -22.52
CA VAL A 17 -2.91 14.91 -23.10
C VAL A 17 -2.18 15.26 -24.38
N HIS A 18 -2.67 14.76 -25.51
CA HIS A 18 -2.29 15.25 -26.81
C HIS A 18 -2.80 16.70 -26.93
N SER A 19 -1.93 17.64 -26.60
CA SER A 19 -2.23 19.02 -26.94
C SER A 19 -2.21 19.17 -28.47
N SER A 20 -3.24 19.78 -29.04
CA SER A 20 -3.32 20.02 -30.50
C SER A 20 -2.21 20.94 -31.02
N PHE A 21 -1.49 21.64 -30.15
CA PHE A 21 -0.47 22.62 -30.51
C PHE A 21 0.97 22.21 -30.14
N CYS A 22 1.19 21.26 -29.22
CA CYS A 22 2.54 20.78 -28.89
C CYS A 22 2.55 19.37 -28.34
N THR A 23 3.68 18.70 -28.52
CA THR A 23 3.99 17.42 -27.88
C THR A 23 5.30 17.59 -27.13
N LEU A 24 5.29 17.27 -25.84
CA LEU A 24 6.48 17.32 -24.98
C LEU A 24 6.90 15.88 -24.62
N LEU A 25 8.19 15.59 -24.79
CA LEU A 25 8.82 14.42 -24.18
C LEU A 25 9.43 14.86 -22.85
N CYS A 26 8.92 14.34 -21.74
CA CYS A 26 9.41 14.64 -20.41
C CYS A 26 10.20 13.47 -19.84
N LEU A 27 11.45 13.71 -19.44
CA LEU A 27 12.31 12.78 -18.72
C LEU A 27 12.42 13.27 -17.28
N CYS A 28 11.90 12.50 -16.33
CA CYS A 28 12.06 12.75 -14.90
C CYS A 28 13.16 11.83 -14.35
N ILE A 29 14.23 12.43 -13.83
CA ILE A 29 15.39 11.69 -13.30
C ILE A 29 15.53 12.03 -11.83
N LYS A 30 15.35 11.05 -10.95
CA LYS A 30 15.57 11.20 -9.51
C LYS A 30 17.06 11.08 -9.22
N LEU A 31 17.65 12.20 -8.86
CA LEU A 31 19.09 12.30 -8.65
C LEU A 31 19.50 11.87 -7.23
N SER A 32 20.67 11.27 -7.10
CA SER A 32 21.37 11.14 -5.83
C SER A 32 21.94 12.50 -5.39
N LYS A 33 22.41 12.63 -4.14
CA LYS A 33 23.12 13.84 -3.69
C LYS A 33 24.34 14.19 -4.56
N LEU A 34 25.01 13.16 -5.10
CA LEU A 34 26.12 13.34 -6.02
C LEU A 34 25.63 13.77 -7.40
N GLY A 35 24.56 13.15 -7.89
CA GLY A 35 23.94 13.48 -9.16
C GLY A 35 23.38 14.91 -9.21
N SER A 36 22.81 15.40 -8.10
CA SER A 36 22.36 16.79 -8.01
C SER A 36 23.48 17.82 -8.22
N LYS A 37 24.71 17.46 -7.83
CA LYS A 37 25.91 18.31 -8.08
C LYS A 37 26.47 18.20 -9.48
N HIS A 38 26.16 17.11 -10.19
CA HIS A 38 26.67 16.79 -11.53
C HIS A 38 25.51 16.56 -12.51
N TRP A 39 24.44 17.34 -12.38
CA TRP A 39 23.25 17.24 -13.23
C TRP A 39 23.56 17.45 -14.72
N ASP A 40 24.54 18.30 -15.02
CA ASP A 40 25.05 18.58 -16.37
C ASP A 40 25.60 17.29 -17.04
N GLN A 41 26.37 16.48 -16.32
CA GLN A 41 26.85 15.18 -16.81
C GLN A 41 25.72 14.17 -17.01
N VAL A 42 24.69 14.22 -16.16
CA VAL A 42 23.50 13.37 -16.35
C VAL A 42 22.76 13.76 -17.62
N CYS A 43 22.60 15.05 -17.90
CA CYS A 43 22.03 15.54 -19.15
C CYS A 43 22.88 15.15 -20.38
N GLN A 44 24.20 15.20 -20.27
CA GLN A 44 25.10 14.72 -21.33
C GLN A 44 24.78 13.27 -21.71
N VAL A 45 24.69 12.35 -20.75
CA VAL A 45 24.37 10.95 -21.02
C VAL A 45 23.02 10.79 -21.74
N VAL A 46 22.03 11.63 -21.42
CA VAL A 46 20.75 11.61 -22.13
C VAL A 46 20.93 11.99 -23.62
N PHE A 47 21.70 13.03 -23.92
CA PHE A 47 21.94 13.43 -25.31
C PHE A 47 22.81 12.40 -26.05
N ASP A 48 23.78 11.78 -25.39
CA ASP A 48 24.56 10.67 -25.95
C ASP A 48 23.66 9.49 -26.33
N TYR A 49 22.68 9.16 -25.49
CA TYR A 49 21.71 8.10 -25.78
C TYR A 49 20.78 8.46 -26.96
N ILE A 50 20.37 9.72 -27.07
CA ILE A 50 19.59 10.20 -28.24
C ILE A 50 20.41 10.05 -29.52
N LYS A 51 21.71 10.37 -29.52
CA LYS A 51 22.61 10.14 -30.68
C LYS A 51 22.71 8.65 -31.01
N LEU A 52 22.90 7.79 -30.01
CA LEU A 52 22.91 6.33 -30.19
C LEU A 52 21.63 5.84 -30.88
N LEU A 53 20.45 6.34 -30.46
CA LEU A 53 19.20 6.02 -31.11
C LEU A 53 19.15 6.47 -32.57
N GLN A 54 19.64 7.66 -32.89
CA GLN A 54 19.69 8.18 -34.27
C GLN A 54 20.58 7.30 -35.17
N GLU A 55 21.75 6.88 -34.70
CA GLU A 55 22.67 6.02 -35.41
C GLU A 55 22.08 4.61 -35.58
N SER A 56 21.39 4.10 -34.60
CA SER A 56 20.82 2.75 -34.60
C SER A 56 19.70 2.53 -35.63
N ILE A 57 19.01 3.61 -36.06
CA ILE A 57 17.95 3.52 -37.09
C ILE A 57 18.52 3.00 -38.42
N GLN A 58 19.78 3.33 -38.74
CA GLN A 58 20.42 2.97 -39.98
C GLN A 58 21.30 1.71 -39.86
N SER A 59 21.53 1.21 -38.65
CA SER A 59 22.40 0.05 -38.41
C SER A 59 21.64 -1.28 -38.56
N LYS A 60 22.37 -2.35 -38.83
CA LYS A 60 21.87 -3.74 -38.82
C LYS A 60 21.93 -4.31 -37.40
N PRO A 61 20.99 -5.21 -37.02
CA PRO A 61 21.10 -5.93 -35.74
C PRO A 61 22.44 -6.68 -35.65
N VAL A 62 23.09 -6.57 -34.50
CA VAL A 62 24.40 -7.21 -34.26
C VAL A 62 24.20 -8.36 -33.28
N THR A 63 24.69 -9.54 -33.63
CA THR A 63 24.74 -10.66 -32.70
C THR A 63 25.97 -10.49 -31.78
N ILE A 64 25.70 -10.21 -30.50
CA ILE A 64 26.74 -10.08 -29.49
C ILE A 64 26.89 -11.41 -28.77
N GLN A 65 28.12 -11.93 -28.69
CA GLN A 65 28.47 -12.94 -27.71
C GLN A 65 28.70 -12.18 -26.38
N MET A 66 27.62 -11.94 -25.61
CA MET A 66 27.83 -11.57 -24.25
C MET A 66 28.14 -12.81 -23.43
N GLU A 67 29.21 -12.74 -22.65
CA GLU A 67 29.34 -13.57 -21.47
C GLU A 67 28.20 -13.15 -20.56
N ASP A 68 27.02 -13.73 -20.79
CA ASP A 68 25.87 -13.55 -19.90
C ASP A 68 26.37 -14.02 -18.52
N ARG A 69 26.45 -13.12 -17.54
CA ARG A 69 26.79 -13.45 -16.15
C ARG A 69 25.93 -14.62 -15.65
N HIS A 70 24.81 -14.86 -16.31
CA HIS A 70 23.78 -15.83 -15.92
C HIS A 70 23.71 -17.07 -16.81
N ASN A 71 24.26 -17.01 -18.05
CA ASN A 71 24.36 -18.18 -18.91
C ASN A 71 25.44 -17.94 -20.02
N PRO A 72 26.70 -18.32 -19.80
CA PRO A 72 27.82 -18.01 -20.68
C PRO A 72 27.72 -18.63 -22.09
N ARG A 73 26.70 -19.44 -22.37
CA ARG A 73 26.49 -20.09 -23.68
C ARG A 73 25.34 -19.48 -24.49
N GLN A 74 24.65 -18.48 -23.97
CA GLN A 74 23.48 -17.90 -24.64
C GLN A 74 23.89 -16.69 -25.49
N LYS A 75 23.82 -16.85 -26.82
CA LYS A 75 23.96 -15.73 -27.74
C LYS A 75 22.72 -14.87 -27.67
N ARG A 76 22.85 -13.63 -27.22
CA ARG A 76 21.75 -12.64 -27.26
C ARG A 76 21.99 -11.71 -28.45
N ILE A 77 20.92 -11.30 -29.09
CA ILE A 77 20.93 -10.35 -30.20
C ILE A 77 20.70 -8.96 -29.61
N GLN A 78 21.62 -8.04 -29.88
CA GLN A 78 21.38 -6.63 -29.61
C GLN A 78 20.41 -6.10 -30.65
N ASN A 79 19.31 -5.54 -30.18
CA ASN A 79 18.34 -4.89 -31.04
C ASN A 79 18.94 -3.65 -31.70
N ASN A 80 18.59 -3.43 -32.97
CA ASN A 80 18.62 -2.09 -33.53
C ASN A 80 17.26 -1.43 -33.28
N PHE A 81 17.12 -0.15 -33.64
CA PHE A 81 15.87 0.58 -33.43
C PHE A 81 14.65 -0.08 -34.10
N LEU A 82 14.83 -0.64 -35.29
CA LEU A 82 13.73 -1.28 -36.04
C LEU A 82 13.31 -2.61 -35.42
N SER A 83 14.25 -3.45 -35.01
CA SER A 83 13.92 -4.71 -34.34
C SER A 83 13.24 -4.48 -33.00
N TYR A 84 13.62 -3.41 -32.28
CA TYR A 84 12.91 -3.00 -31.08
C TYR A 84 11.47 -2.55 -31.37
N LEU A 85 11.23 -1.81 -32.46
CA LEU A 85 9.88 -1.43 -32.87
C LEU A 85 9.00 -2.64 -33.22
N GLU A 86 9.56 -3.67 -33.87
CA GLU A 86 8.83 -4.91 -34.13
C GLU A 86 8.47 -5.67 -32.84
N GLU A 87 9.37 -5.69 -31.85
CA GLU A 87 9.02 -6.21 -30.51
C GLU A 87 7.89 -5.42 -29.85
N ARG A 88 7.96 -4.09 -29.89
CA ARG A 88 6.91 -3.22 -29.37
C ARG A 88 5.56 -3.44 -30.05
N LYS A 89 5.58 -3.64 -31.38
CA LYS A 89 4.37 -3.97 -32.14
C LYS A 89 3.72 -5.27 -31.64
N ILE A 90 4.50 -6.33 -31.45
CA ILE A 90 4.02 -7.60 -30.92
C ILE A 90 3.42 -7.43 -29.51
N ILE A 91 4.08 -6.63 -28.66
CA ILE A 91 3.60 -6.36 -27.30
C ILE A 91 2.27 -5.64 -27.34
N TYR A 92 2.13 -4.58 -28.14
CA TYR A 92 0.88 -3.83 -28.26
C TYR A 92 -0.26 -4.69 -28.82
N GLU A 93 -0.01 -5.47 -29.85
CA GLU A 93 -0.99 -6.40 -30.41
C GLU A 93 -1.41 -7.46 -29.37
N SER A 94 -0.47 -8.04 -28.63
CA SER A 94 -0.77 -9.01 -27.58
C SER A 94 -1.54 -8.38 -26.43
N THR A 95 -1.22 -7.15 -26.03
CA THR A 95 -1.94 -6.43 -24.99
C THR A 95 -3.37 -6.11 -25.43
N PHE A 96 -3.58 -5.74 -26.70
CA PHE A 96 -4.91 -5.49 -27.23
C PHE A 96 -5.77 -6.75 -27.32
N LEU A 97 -5.19 -7.86 -27.80
CA LEU A 97 -5.93 -9.11 -28.00
C LEU A 97 -6.22 -9.86 -26.70
N TYR A 98 -5.33 -9.77 -25.71
CA TYR A 98 -5.38 -10.57 -24.49
C TYR A 98 -5.36 -9.73 -23.22
N GLY A 99 -5.56 -8.41 -23.36
CA GLY A 99 -5.69 -7.48 -22.24
C GLY A 99 -6.93 -7.78 -21.39
N GLU A 100 -6.89 -7.36 -20.16
CA GLU A 100 -8.05 -7.49 -19.28
C GLU A 100 -9.06 -6.38 -19.56
N PRO A 101 -10.36 -6.65 -19.38
CA PRO A 101 -11.38 -5.62 -19.52
C PRO A 101 -11.14 -4.49 -18.52
N GLU A 102 -11.12 -3.26 -19.02
CA GLU A 102 -11.13 -2.07 -18.19
C GLU A 102 -12.49 -1.86 -17.53
N ALA A 103 -12.52 -1.12 -16.41
CA ALA A 103 -13.79 -0.72 -15.81
C ALA A 103 -14.62 0.09 -16.83
N ALA A 104 -15.92 -0.20 -16.92
CA ALA A 104 -16.80 0.36 -17.94
C ALA A 104 -16.75 1.89 -18.03
N LEU A 105 -16.70 2.60 -16.90
CA LEU A 105 -16.59 4.05 -16.86
C LEU A 105 -15.28 4.55 -17.50
N GLN A 106 -14.15 3.92 -17.17
CA GLN A 106 -12.84 4.29 -17.70
C GLN A 106 -12.77 4.02 -19.21
N CYS A 107 -13.28 2.88 -19.64
CA CYS A 107 -13.38 2.53 -21.05
C CYS A 107 -14.24 3.56 -21.83
N CYS A 108 -15.43 3.93 -21.31
CA CYS A 108 -16.28 4.94 -21.94
C CYS A 108 -15.61 6.30 -22.03
N MET A 109 -14.90 6.73 -20.99
CA MET A 109 -14.16 8.01 -20.98
C MET A 109 -13.03 7.99 -22.02
N ALA A 110 -12.22 6.95 -22.06
CA ALA A 110 -11.11 6.82 -23.02
C ALA A 110 -11.63 6.75 -24.47
N VAL A 111 -12.67 5.99 -24.73
CA VAL A 111 -13.30 5.89 -26.06
C VAL A 111 -13.89 7.24 -26.49
N ALA A 112 -14.61 7.94 -25.60
CA ALA A 112 -15.19 9.26 -25.91
C ALA A 112 -14.13 10.31 -26.27
N GLU A 113 -12.97 10.29 -25.61
CA GLU A 113 -11.85 11.15 -25.94
C GLU A 113 -11.25 10.79 -27.31
N LEU A 114 -11.04 9.49 -27.57
CA LEU A 114 -10.46 9.00 -28.82
C LEU A 114 -11.36 9.25 -30.04
N MET A 115 -12.68 9.21 -29.86
CA MET A 115 -13.63 9.53 -30.95
C MET A 115 -13.44 10.92 -31.55
N GLN A 116 -12.79 11.85 -30.83
CA GLN A 116 -12.45 13.19 -31.38
C GLN A 116 -11.15 13.19 -32.18
N LEU A 117 -10.30 12.19 -32.02
CA LEU A 117 -8.94 12.15 -32.55
C LEU A 117 -8.76 11.18 -33.72
N VAL A 118 -9.55 10.10 -33.75
CA VAL A 118 -9.40 9.02 -34.73
C VAL A 118 -10.75 8.60 -35.33
N PRO A 119 -10.76 7.99 -36.56
CA PRO A 119 -11.97 7.44 -37.15
C PRO A 119 -12.61 6.38 -36.26
N ILE A 120 -13.95 6.31 -36.31
CA ILE A 120 -14.75 5.46 -35.43
C ILE A 120 -14.37 3.95 -35.54
N GLU A 121 -13.98 3.51 -36.73
CA GLU A 121 -13.55 2.13 -36.98
C GLU A 121 -12.23 1.76 -36.29
N SER A 122 -11.46 2.76 -35.88
CA SER A 122 -10.16 2.59 -35.25
C SER A 122 -10.16 2.96 -33.77
N VAL A 123 -11.25 3.46 -33.22
CA VAL A 123 -11.29 4.07 -31.89
C VAL A 123 -10.82 3.11 -30.78
N CYS A 124 -11.16 1.82 -30.85
CA CYS A 124 -10.73 0.83 -29.86
C CYS A 124 -9.30 0.34 -30.10
N SER A 125 -8.78 0.40 -31.32
CA SER A 125 -7.49 -0.20 -31.68
C SER A 125 -6.35 0.82 -31.80
N ALA A 126 -6.66 2.09 -32.05
CA ALA A 126 -5.67 3.11 -32.32
C ALA A 126 -4.60 3.31 -31.24
N PRO A 127 -4.92 3.23 -29.93
CA PRO A 127 -3.92 3.33 -28.88
C PRO A 127 -2.98 2.13 -28.79
N HIS A 128 -3.41 0.98 -29.31
CA HIS A 128 -2.78 -0.31 -29.05
C HIS A 128 -2.11 -0.91 -30.31
N ILE A 129 -2.54 -0.55 -31.51
CA ILE A 129 -2.02 -1.19 -32.73
C ILE A 129 -1.12 -0.22 -33.50
N LEU A 130 0.17 -0.51 -33.47
CA LEU A 130 1.14 0.16 -34.35
C LEU A 130 0.96 -0.33 -35.78
N LYS A 131 0.36 0.53 -36.64
CA LYS A 131 0.09 0.13 -38.03
C LYS A 131 1.40 -0.17 -38.77
N LYS A 132 2.22 0.82 -39.08
CA LYS A 132 3.47 0.61 -39.81
C LYS A 132 4.52 1.60 -39.27
N PRO A 133 5.59 1.12 -38.64
CA PRO A 133 6.61 2.05 -38.18
C PRO A 133 7.26 2.76 -39.37
N ASP A 134 7.37 4.08 -39.29
CA ASP A 134 8.07 4.90 -40.27
C ASP A 134 9.42 5.37 -39.71
N PRO A 135 10.54 4.74 -40.12
CA PRO A 135 11.87 5.09 -39.61
C PRO A 135 12.26 6.55 -39.91
N ALA A 136 11.81 7.10 -41.02
CA ALA A 136 12.13 8.48 -41.41
C ALA A 136 11.45 9.48 -40.47
N LEU A 137 10.21 9.20 -40.05
CA LEU A 137 9.49 10.01 -39.09
C LEU A 137 10.17 10.00 -37.71
N TYR A 138 10.56 8.83 -37.22
CA TYR A 138 11.30 8.70 -35.95
C TYR A 138 12.62 9.45 -36.00
N LEU A 139 13.40 9.30 -37.09
CA LEU A 139 14.65 10.04 -37.25
C LEU A 139 14.44 11.55 -37.25
N ARG A 140 13.36 12.03 -37.91
CA ARG A 140 13.00 13.45 -37.92
C ARG A 140 12.67 13.97 -36.53
N LEU A 141 11.94 13.19 -35.71
CA LEU A 141 11.64 13.55 -34.34
C LEU A 141 12.90 13.56 -33.45
N LEU A 142 13.72 12.53 -33.52
CA LEU A 142 14.97 12.45 -32.77
C LEU A 142 15.95 13.58 -33.11
N LYS A 143 15.98 14.04 -34.36
CA LYS A 143 16.78 15.20 -34.77
C LYS A 143 16.32 16.55 -34.19
N GLN A 144 15.09 16.63 -33.70
CA GLN A 144 14.61 17.83 -33.01
C GLN A 144 14.96 17.82 -31.52
N MET A 145 15.32 16.66 -30.95
CA MET A 145 15.72 16.51 -29.54
C MET A 145 17.19 16.91 -29.38
N THR A 146 17.46 18.22 -29.41
CA THR A 146 18.80 18.78 -29.34
C THR A 146 19.01 19.52 -28.02
N PRO A 147 20.28 19.74 -27.60
CA PRO A 147 20.59 20.57 -26.44
C PRO A 147 20.03 21.98 -26.49
N ARG A 148 19.78 22.52 -27.68
CA ARG A 148 19.18 23.86 -27.86
C ARG A 148 17.66 23.86 -27.78
N ASN A 149 17.03 22.72 -27.87
CA ASN A 149 15.58 22.53 -27.77
C ASN A 149 15.18 21.75 -26.52
N VAL A 150 15.71 22.13 -25.36
CA VAL A 150 15.43 21.50 -24.07
C VAL A 150 15.07 22.53 -23.01
N CYS A 151 14.14 22.19 -22.14
CA CYS A 151 13.88 22.88 -20.90
C CYS A 151 14.25 21.95 -19.74
N ILE A 152 15.11 22.40 -18.84
CA ILE A 152 15.59 21.59 -17.69
C ILE A 152 15.05 22.22 -16.42
N VAL A 153 14.30 21.43 -15.65
CA VAL A 153 13.84 21.80 -14.31
C VAL A 153 14.64 20.99 -13.29
N HIS A 154 15.49 21.66 -12.52
CA HIS A 154 16.27 21.04 -11.46
C HIS A 154 15.69 21.41 -10.10
N ALA A 155 15.06 20.47 -9.41
CA ALA A 155 14.50 20.65 -8.08
C ALA A 155 15.42 19.99 -7.04
N SER A 156 15.84 20.75 -6.04
CA SER A 156 16.68 20.24 -4.94
C SER A 156 16.41 21.02 -3.65
N SER A 157 16.44 20.33 -2.51
CA SER A 157 16.37 20.95 -1.19
C SER A 157 17.59 21.84 -0.88
N ASP A 158 18.70 21.66 -1.60
CA ASP A 158 19.88 22.50 -1.43
C ASP A 158 19.61 23.97 -1.82
N TYR A 159 18.63 24.21 -2.67
CA TYR A 159 18.21 25.57 -3.07
C TYR A 159 17.46 26.34 -1.97
N VAL A 160 16.94 25.67 -0.96
CA VAL A 160 16.30 26.32 0.20
C VAL A 160 17.25 27.30 0.88
N ARG A 161 18.55 27.01 0.87
CA ARG A 161 19.59 27.89 1.45
C ARG A 161 19.81 29.20 0.66
N LEU A 162 19.29 29.27 -0.56
CA LEU A 162 19.40 30.43 -1.43
C LEU A 162 18.18 31.36 -1.32
N LEU A 163 17.08 30.92 -0.67
CA LEU A 163 15.82 31.66 -0.61
C LEU A 163 15.98 33.08 -0.07
N ASP A 164 16.87 33.31 0.90
CA ASP A 164 17.08 34.60 1.54
C ASP A 164 18.26 35.39 0.92
N ARG A 165 18.99 34.81 -0.04
CA ARG A 165 20.27 35.36 -0.50
C ARG A 165 20.32 35.68 -2.01
N ASP A 166 19.41 35.13 -2.79
CA ASP A 166 19.40 35.29 -4.25
C ASP A 166 18.36 36.30 -4.69
N PRO A 167 18.77 37.50 -5.17
CA PRO A 167 17.86 38.54 -5.60
C PRO A 167 17.15 38.21 -6.92
N GLN A 168 17.54 37.14 -7.64
CA GLN A 168 16.94 36.71 -8.90
C GLN A 168 15.80 35.69 -8.71
N LEU A 169 15.50 35.33 -7.47
CA LEU A 169 14.41 34.40 -7.18
C LEU A 169 13.06 35.07 -7.52
N GLN A 170 12.24 34.32 -8.24
CA GLN A 170 10.86 34.67 -8.59
C GLN A 170 9.91 33.74 -7.84
N GLN A 171 8.72 34.23 -7.55
CA GLN A 171 7.68 33.41 -6.94
C GLN A 171 6.55 33.14 -7.96
N GLU A 172 6.24 31.88 -8.17
CA GLU A 172 5.10 31.47 -8.96
C GLU A 172 3.81 31.89 -8.23
N PRO A 173 2.81 32.51 -8.93
CA PRO A 173 1.69 33.18 -8.26
C PRO A 173 0.66 32.25 -7.63
N TRP A 174 0.50 31.00 -8.10
CA TRP A 174 -0.54 30.06 -7.66
C TRP A 174 -0.09 29.21 -6.47
N PHE A 175 0.99 28.44 -6.65
CA PHE A 175 1.52 27.53 -5.65
C PHE A 175 2.58 28.15 -4.76
N LYS A 176 2.96 29.42 -5.03
CA LYS A 176 3.99 30.16 -4.27
C LYS A 176 5.36 29.50 -4.29
N ILE A 177 5.65 28.72 -5.33
CA ILE A 177 6.95 28.06 -5.49
C ILE A 177 7.99 29.09 -5.87
N MET A 178 9.11 29.08 -5.17
CA MET A 178 10.27 29.92 -5.48
C MET A 178 11.10 29.23 -6.55
N TYR A 179 11.43 29.96 -7.62
CA TYR A 179 12.25 29.44 -8.71
C TYR A 179 13.16 30.54 -9.28
N ARG A 180 14.23 30.11 -9.97
CA ARG A 180 15.09 30.95 -10.79
C ARG A 180 15.15 30.38 -12.20
N SER A 181 15.01 31.24 -13.21
CA SER A 181 15.19 30.87 -14.59
C SER A 181 16.50 31.47 -15.12
N GLU A 182 17.30 30.66 -15.76
CA GLU A 182 18.58 31.04 -16.34
C GLU A 182 18.83 30.32 -17.67
N ASP A 183 19.58 30.97 -18.57
CA ASP A 183 19.99 30.34 -19.80
C ASP A 183 21.12 29.31 -19.54
N ILE A 184 21.07 28.21 -20.28
CA ILE A 184 22.12 27.19 -20.21
C ILE A 184 23.39 27.80 -20.84
N ALA A 185 24.52 27.68 -20.10
CA ALA A 185 25.79 28.21 -20.56
C ALA A 185 26.20 27.65 -21.93
N GLN A 186 26.68 28.52 -22.85
CA GLN A 186 27.08 28.11 -24.21
C GLN A 186 28.16 27.01 -24.20
N ALA A 187 29.08 27.02 -23.23
CA ALA A 187 30.06 25.99 -23.07
C ALA A 187 29.44 24.58 -22.79
N THR A 188 28.39 24.56 -21.94
CA THR A 188 27.63 23.35 -21.60
C THR A 188 26.86 22.84 -22.82
N LEU A 189 26.17 23.72 -23.54
CA LEU A 189 25.47 23.37 -24.77
C LEU A 189 26.41 22.75 -25.80
N LYS A 190 27.59 23.41 -26.03
CA LYS A 190 28.61 22.91 -26.92
C LYS A 190 29.17 21.54 -26.50
N MET A 191 29.42 21.36 -25.23
CA MET A 191 29.84 20.07 -24.65
C MET A 191 28.85 18.95 -24.98
N TRP A 192 27.55 19.19 -24.81
CA TRP A 192 26.51 18.20 -25.11
C TRP A 192 26.34 17.98 -26.63
N GLU A 193 26.52 19.01 -27.45
CA GLU A 193 26.47 18.91 -28.92
C GLU A 193 27.64 18.09 -29.50
N GLU A 194 28.83 18.25 -28.95
CA GLU A 194 30.06 17.58 -29.41
C GLU A 194 30.28 16.18 -28.78
N SER A 195 29.55 15.84 -27.73
CA SER A 195 29.65 14.59 -27.03
C SER A 195 29.35 13.39 -27.94
N GLN A 196 29.96 12.25 -27.68
CA GLN A 196 29.75 10.99 -28.42
C GLN A 196 29.25 9.90 -27.47
N PRO A 197 28.42 8.97 -27.96
CA PRO A 197 27.95 7.84 -27.15
C PRO A 197 29.13 7.07 -26.57
N SER A 198 29.10 6.82 -25.28
CA SER A 198 30.08 5.99 -24.60
C SER A 198 29.87 4.51 -24.95
N ASP A 199 30.92 3.72 -24.99
CA ASP A 199 30.88 2.25 -25.20
C ASP A 199 30.03 1.52 -24.11
N SER A 200 29.79 2.17 -22.99
CA SER A 200 28.91 1.65 -21.92
C SER A 200 27.41 1.80 -22.24
N LEU A 201 27.05 2.61 -23.23
CA LEU A 201 25.66 2.79 -23.67
C LEU A 201 25.34 1.79 -24.78
N HIS A 202 24.26 1.06 -24.62
CA HIS A 202 23.78 0.10 -25.62
C HIS A 202 22.27 0.09 -25.69
N LEU A 203 21.73 -0.35 -26.82
CA LEU A 203 20.31 -0.60 -26.98
C LEU A 203 19.86 -1.84 -26.20
N PRO A 204 18.58 -1.94 -25.84
CA PRO A 204 18.06 -3.13 -25.18
C PRO A 204 18.36 -4.39 -25.98
N LEU A 205 18.66 -5.48 -25.27
CA LEU A 205 18.78 -6.80 -25.88
C LEU A 205 17.38 -7.33 -26.25
N GLN A 206 17.34 -8.32 -27.14
CA GLN A 206 16.11 -9.00 -27.51
C GLN A 206 15.41 -9.54 -26.25
N ASN A 207 14.15 -9.17 -26.08
CA ASN A 207 13.37 -9.57 -24.92
C ASN A 207 12.83 -11.00 -25.08
N LEU A 208 13.29 -11.90 -24.22
CA LEU A 208 12.97 -13.33 -24.26
C LEU A 208 11.58 -13.66 -23.71
N PHE A 209 10.95 -12.73 -23.00
CA PHE A 209 9.66 -12.94 -22.33
C PHE A 209 8.45 -12.57 -23.21
N ILE A 210 8.70 -11.96 -24.38
CA ILE A 210 7.61 -11.59 -25.30
C ILE A 210 6.88 -12.83 -25.80
N THR A 211 5.55 -12.80 -25.65
CA THR A 211 4.65 -13.84 -26.14
C THR A 211 3.99 -13.36 -27.43
N LYS A 212 4.23 -14.06 -28.54
CA LYS A 212 3.63 -13.71 -29.85
C LYS A 212 2.20 -14.17 -29.96
N ASN A 213 1.90 -15.39 -29.47
CA ASN A 213 0.57 -16.00 -29.48
C ASN A 213 0.29 -16.57 -28.10
N ALA A 214 -0.68 -16.05 -27.38
CA ALA A 214 -1.13 -16.62 -26.13
C ALA A 214 -2.05 -17.81 -26.42
N LEU A 215 -1.68 -18.99 -25.95
CA LEU A 215 -2.57 -20.15 -25.96
C LEU A 215 -3.57 -19.98 -24.84
N ILE A 216 -4.85 -19.79 -25.17
CA ILE A 216 -5.93 -19.76 -24.20
C ILE A 216 -6.50 -21.17 -24.12
N MET A 217 -6.43 -21.77 -22.95
CA MET A 217 -7.07 -23.06 -22.69
C MET A 217 -8.60 -22.87 -22.55
N PRO A 218 -9.39 -23.87 -22.90
CA PRO A 218 -10.84 -23.83 -22.61
C PRO A 218 -11.09 -23.56 -21.13
N LEU A 219 -12.11 -22.78 -20.83
CA LEU A 219 -12.48 -22.47 -19.44
C LEU A 219 -12.73 -23.76 -18.65
N GLY A 220 -12.30 -23.80 -17.42
CA GLY A 220 -12.54 -24.90 -16.49
C GLY A 220 -13.95 -24.87 -15.91
N GLU A 221 -14.30 -25.92 -15.16
CA GLU A 221 -15.49 -25.88 -14.32
C GLU A 221 -15.27 -24.90 -13.15
N PRO A 222 -16.31 -24.14 -12.73
CA PRO A 222 -16.23 -23.28 -11.56
C PRO A 222 -15.90 -24.12 -10.31
N GLN A 223 -14.76 -23.87 -9.73
CA GLN A 223 -14.26 -24.59 -8.54
C GLN A 223 -13.50 -23.60 -7.63
N ASP A 224 -13.62 -23.82 -6.34
CA ASP A 224 -12.76 -23.16 -5.35
C ASP A 224 -11.32 -23.67 -5.45
N PRO A 225 -10.32 -22.90 -4.99
CA PRO A 225 -8.96 -23.37 -4.87
C PRO A 225 -8.88 -24.67 -4.04
N ARG A 226 -8.16 -25.66 -4.55
CA ARG A 226 -7.93 -26.93 -3.86
C ARG A 226 -6.45 -27.14 -3.56
N ASP A 227 -6.17 -27.76 -2.42
CA ASP A 227 -4.80 -28.06 -2.02
C ASP A 227 -4.32 -29.39 -2.62
N LEU A 228 -3.47 -29.31 -3.63
CA LEU A 228 -2.90 -30.46 -4.32
C LEU A 228 -1.88 -31.25 -3.46
N ASN A 229 -1.44 -30.71 -2.35
CA ASN A 229 -0.53 -31.40 -1.42
C ASN A 229 -1.30 -32.33 -0.45
N LEU A 230 -2.62 -32.24 -0.38
CA LEU A 230 -3.45 -33.19 0.36
C LEU A 230 -3.81 -34.44 -0.44
N GLU A 231 -3.55 -34.46 -1.74
CA GLU A 231 -3.86 -35.58 -2.61
C GLU A 231 -2.89 -36.77 -2.41
N PRO A 232 -3.32 -37.99 -2.75
CA PRO A 232 -2.46 -39.19 -2.69
C PRO A 232 -1.20 -39.03 -3.55
N GLY A 233 -0.04 -39.47 -3.03
CA GLY A 233 1.23 -39.35 -3.76
C GLY A 233 1.96 -38.02 -3.60
N ALA A 234 1.42 -37.10 -2.78
CA ALA A 234 2.00 -35.79 -2.51
C ALA A 234 2.89 -35.74 -1.25
N GLU A 235 3.20 -36.85 -0.59
CA GLU A 235 3.86 -36.91 0.72
C GLU A 235 5.15 -36.09 0.78
N ASN A 236 5.94 -36.12 -0.30
CA ASN A 236 7.20 -35.37 -0.37
C ASN A 236 6.98 -33.85 -0.44
N ARG A 237 5.94 -33.41 -1.16
CA ARG A 237 5.59 -32.00 -1.29
C ARG A 237 4.91 -31.47 -0.02
N ARG A 238 4.00 -32.26 0.57
CA ARG A 238 3.24 -31.93 1.79
C ARG A 238 4.11 -31.56 2.98
N ARG A 239 5.34 -32.09 3.07
CA ARG A 239 6.28 -31.75 4.14
C ARG A 239 6.70 -30.29 4.14
N TYR A 240 6.63 -29.63 2.98
CA TYR A 240 7.00 -28.23 2.83
C TYR A 240 5.84 -27.28 3.08
N GLY A 241 4.58 -27.70 2.92
CA GLY A 241 3.39 -26.89 3.10
C GLY A 241 2.32 -27.17 2.05
N HIS A 242 1.63 -26.13 1.59
CA HIS A 242 0.43 -26.23 0.79
C HIS A 242 0.67 -25.77 -0.66
N LEU A 243 0.03 -26.44 -1.62
CA LEU A 243 -0.05 -26.01 -3.01
C LEU A 243 -1.52 -25.86 -3.41
N TRP A 244 -2.00 -24.63 -3.34
CA TRP A 244 -3.34 -24.29 -3.79
C TRP A 244 -3.35 -24.11 -5.30
N TYR A 245 -4.35 -24.67 -5.95
CA TYR A 245 -4.54 -24.64 -7.38
C TYR A 245 -5.97 -24.33 -7.74
N GLN A 246 -6.14 -23.44 -8.72
CA GLN A 246 -7.43 -23.17 -9.32
C GLN A 246 -7.26 -22.89 -10.82
N ARG A 247 -8.03 -23.60 -11.65
CA ARG A 247 -8.09 -23.30 -13.07
C ARG A 247 -9.08 -22.17 -13.30
N ASN A 248 -8.73 -21.26 -14.20
CA ASN A 248 -9.64 -20.18 -14.58
C ASN A 248 -10.89 -20.75 -15.26
N SER A 249 -12.06 -20.32 -14.77
CA SER A 249 -13.37 -20.74 -15.27
C SER A 249 -14.27 -19.62 -15.79
N LYS A 250 -13.79 -18.36 -15.71
CA LYS A 250 -14.61 -17.17 -15.97
C LYS A 250 -14.03 -16.22 -17.02
N TYR A 251 -12.71 -16.13 -17.13
CA TYR A 251 -12.05 -15.09 -17.91
C TYR A 251 -11.29 -15.70 -19.08
N GLU A 252 -11.56 -15.25 -20.30
CA GLU A 252 -10.83 -15.66 -21.50
C GLU A 252 -9.46 -14.98 -21.57
N THR A 253 -8.54 -15.40 -20.73
CA THR A 253 -7.18 -14.85 -20.64
C THR A 253 -6.14 -15.95 -20.73
N GLY A 254 -5.03 -15.67 -21.42
CA GLY A 254 -3.87 -16.57 -21.50
C GLY A 254 -2.89 -16.39 -20.33
N LYS A 255 -3.30 -15.74 -19.23
CA LYS A 255 -2.43 -15.42 -18.10
C LYS A 255 -2.48 -16.46 -16.99
N THR A 256 -1.35 -16.66 -16.35
CA THR A 256 -1.17 -17.38 -15.08
C THR A 256 -0.71 -16.40 -14.01
N ILE A 257 -1.26 -16.53 -12.81
CA ILE A 257 -0.88 -15.77 -11.62
C ILE A 257 -0.47 -16.77 -10.55
N MET A 258 0.64 -16.50 -9.88
CA MET A 258 1.15 -17.35 -8.81
C MET A 258 1.71 -16.50 -7.69
N PHE A 259 1.46 -16.90 -6.45
CA PHE A 259 2.35 -16.51 -5.37
C PHE A 259 3.06 -17.72 -4.75
N VAL A 260 4.23 -17.43 -4.19
CA VAL A 260 4.97 -18.33 -3.30
C VAL A 260 5.30 -17.57 -2.03
N HIS A 261 4.75 -18.02 -0.91
CA HIS A 261 5.04 -17.50 0.41
C HIS A 261 6.04 -18.41 1.11
N LEU A 262 7.21 -17.88 1.38
CA LEU A 262 8.33 -18.57 2.03
C LEU A 262 8.42 -18.10 3.47
N TRP A 263 7.94 -18.90 4.40
CA TRP A 263 7.97 -18.57 5.82
C TRP A 263 9.11 -19.29 6.55
N SER A 264 9.82 -18.53 7.38
CA SER A 264 10.86 -19.03 8.28
C SER A 264 10.78 -18.32 9.62
N PRO A 265 10.99 -19.00 10.76
CA PRO A 265 11.06 -18.34 12.06
C PRO A 265 12.19 -17.30 12.14
N GLU A 266 13.22 -17.39 11.29
CA GLU A 266 14.32 -16.44 11.22
C GLU A 266 13.91 -15.09 10.60
N MET A 267 12.69 -15.02 10.03
CA MET A 267 12.17 -13.80 9.38
C MET A 267 11.41 -12.88 10.34
N SER A 268 11.24 -13.23 11.63
CA SER A 268 10.41 -12.44 12.56
C SER A 268 10.99 -12.38 13.95
N GLY A 269 10.39 -11.57 14.82
CA GLY A 269 10.61 -11.57 16.27
C GLY A 269 11.58 -10.53 16.79
N THR A 270 12.33 -9.80 15.95
CA THR A 270 13.25 -8.74 16.43
C THR A 270 13.23 -7.48 15.54
N PRO A 271 13.51 -6.28 16.10
CA PRO A 271 13.67 -5.06 15.30
C PRO A 271 14.77 -5.19 14.25
N GLU A 272 15.82 -5.94 14.55
CA GLU A 272 16.95 -6.18 13.64
C GLU A 272 16.49 -6.98 12.42
N THR A 273 15.75 -8.08 12.60
CA THR A 273 15.22 -8.87 11.48
C THR A 273 14.28 -8.06 10.61
N PHE A 274 13.46 -7.20 11.20
CA PHE A 274 12.59 -6.29 10.45
C PHE A 274 13.38 -5.35 9.53
N ILE A 275 14.48 -4.77 10.02
CA ILE A 275 15.35 -3.90 9.20
C ILE A 275 16.12 -4.70 8.15
N LEU A 276 16.60 -5.90 8.50
CA LEU A 276 17.31 -6.78 7.56
C LEU A 276 16.40 -7.19 6.39
N GLN A 277 15.11 -7.46 6.65
CA GLN A 277 14.13 -7.70 5.58
C GLN A 277 14.05 -6.52 4.60
N ARG A 278 13.95 -5.29 5.11
CA ARG A 278 13.86 -4.08 4.28
C ARG A 278 15.13 -3.87 3.44
N LEU A 279 16.29 -4.01 4.06
CA LEU A 279 17.57 -3.88 3.36
C LEU A 279 17.74 -4.99 2.30
N LEU A 280 17.41 -6.23 2.65
CA LEU A 280 17.48 -7.35 1.71
C LEU A 280 16.54 -7.13 0.52
N LEU A 281 15.33 -6.62 0.76
CA LEU A 281 14.37 -6.32 -0.30
C LEU A 281 14.94 -5.30 -1.29
N PHE A 282 15.51 -4.19 -0.80
CA PHE A 282 16.17 -3.19 -1.65
C PHE A 282 17.30 -3.79 -2.49
N VAL A 283 18.13 -4.65 -1.89
CA VAL A 283 19.24 -5.30 -2.61
C VAL A 283 18.72 -6.25 -3.69
N LEU A 284 17.68 -7.03 -3.38
CA LEU A 284 17.06 -7.95 -4.33
C LEU A 284 16.38 -7.19 -5.47
N GLU A 285 15.61 -6.15 -5.19
CA GLU A 285 14.95 -5.32 -6.22
C GLU A 285 15.97 -4.73 -7.20
N GLN A 286 17.11 -4.23 -6.69
CA GLN A 286 18.16 -3.73 -7.56
C GLN A 286 18.82 -4.85 -8.39
N HIS A 287 18.98 -6.04 -7.81
CA HIS A 287 19.54 -7.18 -8.49
C HIS A 287 18.63 -7.74 -9.58
N LEU A 288 17.32 -7.64 -9.39
CA LEU A 288 16.30 -8.10 -10.33
C LEU A 288 15.94 -7.07 -11.40
N ARG A 289 16.38 -5.83 -11.26
CA ARG A 289 15.85 -4.67 -12.01
C ARG A 289 15.83 -4.88 -13.52
N GLU A 290 16.88 -5.42 -14.10
CA GLU A 290 16.97 -5.62 -15.57
C GLU A 290 15.94 -6.65 -16.04
N VAL A 291 15.91 -7.82 -15.41
CA VAL A 291 14.98 -8.90 -15.74
C VAL A 291 13.53 -8.49 -15.45
N ALA A 292 13.33 -7.77 -14.35
CA ALA A 292 12.03 -7.22 -13.98
C ALA A 292 11.50 -6.26 -15.05
N TYR A 293 12.34 -5.34 -15.52
CA TYR A 293 12.00 -4.40 -16.59
C TYR A 293 11.70 -5.10 -17.92
N GLU A 294 12.54 -6.06 -18.34
CA GLU A 294 12.27 -6.88 -19.53
C GLU A 294 10.93 -7.62 -19.41
N GLY A 295 10.63 -8.16 -18.22
CA GLY A 295 9.36 -8.82 -17.93
C GLY A 295 8.19 -7.85 -18.03
N GLU A 296 8.26 -6.68 -17.38
CA GLU A 296 7.22 -5.66 -17.38
C GLU A 296 6.90 -5.18 -18.80
N VAL A 297 7.92 -4.93 -19.61
CA VAL A 297 7.75 -4.59 -21.03
C VAL A 297 7.01 -5.70 -21.80
N ALA A 298 7.20 -6.96 -21.45
CA ALA A 298 6.53 -8.12 -22.06
C ALA A 298 5.18 -8.47 -21.40
N SER A 299 4.58 -7.57 -20.62
CA SER A 299 3.32 -7.78 -19.87
C SER A 299 3.40 -8.92 -18.85
N MET A 300 4.59 -9.21 -18.34
CA MET A 300 4.82 -10.02 -17.15
C MET A 300 4.92 -9.09 -15.94
N TRP A 301 4.46 -9.53 -14.79
CA TRP A 301 4.53 -8.75 -13.57
C TRP A 301 5.12 -9.57 -12.43
N HIS A 302 5.81 -8.91 -11.51
CA HIS A 302 6.30 -9.52 -10.29
C HIS A 302 6.19 -8.56 -9.12
N SER A 303 6.16 -9.10 -7.93
CA SER A 303 6.25 -8.36 -6.67
C SER A 303 7.02 -9.19 -5.66
N LEU A 304 7.91 -8.52 -4.94
CA LEU A 304 8.60 -9.07 -3.77
C LEU A 304 8.24 -8.24 -2.56
N LYS A 305 7.81 -8.91 -1.49
CA LYS A 305 7.54 -8.21 -0.23
C LYS A 305 7.66 -9.16 0.96
N PHE A 306 8.08 -8.64 2.08
CA PHE A 306 7.93 -9.36 3.34
C PHE A 306 6.52 -9.09 3.89
N SER A 307 5.75 -10.14 4.10
CA SER A 307 4.38 -10.11 4.59
C SER A 307 4.10 -11.35 5.44
N VAL A 308 3.37 -11.17 6.52
CA VAL A 308 2.95 -12.28 7.40
C VAL A 308 4.13 -13.17 7.83
N ASN A 309 5.21 -12.54 8.27
CA ASN A 309 6.44 -13.19 8.73
C ASN A 309 7.13 -14.07 7.67
N GLY A 310 6.97 -13.75 6.40
CA GLY A 310 7.56 -14.48 5.30
C GLY A 310 7.90 -13.61 4.10
N LEU A 311 8.69 -14.17 3.18
CA LEU A 311 8.94 -13.57 1.87
C LEU A 311 7.87 -14.03 0.90
N LEU A 312 7.07 -13.08 0.42
CA LEU A 312 6.06 -13.29 -0.61
C LEU A 312 6.63 -12.92 -1.96
N ILE A 313 6.64 -13.88 -2.89
CA ILE A 313 7.03 -13.74 -4.29
C ILE A 313 5.75 -13.89 -5.10
N GLU A 314 5.32 -12.83 -5.77
CA GLU A 314 4.16 -12.88 -6.66
C GLU A 314 4.63 -12.69 -8.10
N VAL A 315 4.11 -13.49 -9.01
CA VAL A 315 4.45 -13.44 -10.44
C VAL A 315 3.19 -13.63 -11.27
N SER A 316 3.06 -12.87 -12.33
CA SER A 316 2.00 -13.09 -13.31
C SER A 316 2.49 -12.83 -14.74
N GLY A 317 1.78 -13.42 -15.71
CA GLY A 317 2.05 -13.19 -17.11
C GLY A 317 1.49 -14.27 -18.01
N PHE A 318 1.80 -14.17 -19.28
CA PHE A 318 1.34 -15.15 -20.28
C PHE A 318 1.93 -16.54 -20.02
N SER A 319 1.08 -17.55 -19.96
CA SER A 319 1.41 -18.94 -19.59
C SER A 319 2.60 -19.50 -20.38
N GLY A 320 2.70 -19.20 -21.69
CA GLY A 320 3.77 -19.69 -22.55
C GLY A 320 5.19 -19.21 -22.18
N LYS A 321 5.33 -18.11 -21.43
CA LYS A 321 6.61 -17.57 -20.96
C LYS A 321 6.70 -17.51 -19.43
N PHE A 322 5.65 -17.90 -18.73
CA PHE A 322 5.55 -17.81 -17.28
C PHE A 322 6.66 -18.57 -16.55
N PHE A 323 6.88 -19.83 -16.91
CA PHE A 323 7.93 -20.63 -16.30
C PHE A 323 9.32 -20.03 -16.52
N LEU A 324 9.62 -19.54 -17.73
CA LEU A 324 10.90 -18.91 -18.03
C LEU A 324 11.13 -17.68 -17.15
N PHE A 325 10.12 -16.81 -17.01
CA PHE A 325 10.22 -15.61 -16.21
C PHE A 325 10.35 -15.96 -14.71
N TYR A 326 9.47 -16.80 -14.18
CA TYR A 326 9.50 -17.24 -12.78
C TYR A 326 10.84 -17.91 -12.42
N SER A 327 11.31 -18.85 -13.25
CA SER A 327 12.56 -19.56 -13.00
C SER A 327 13.78 -18.64 -13.03
N THR A 328 13.76 -17.62 -13.90
CA THR A 328 14.81 -16.60 -13.95
C THR A 328 14.81 -15.74 -12.68
N LEU A 329 13.65 -15.25 -12.26
CA LEU A 329 13.51 -14.47 -11.02
C LEU A 329 13.96 -15.29 -9.80
N LEU A 330 13.45 -16.52 -9.64
CA LEU A 330 13.79 -17.38 -8.50
C LEU A 330 15.30 -17.67 -8.45
N ARG A 331 15.92 -17.94 -9.59
CA ARG A 331 17.36 -18.15 -9.68
C ARG A 331 18.13 -16.92 -9.19
N LEU A 332 17.77 -15.72 -9.65
CA LEU A 332 18.41 -14.46 -9.22
C LEU A 332 18.20 -14.17 -7.74
N ILE A 333 17.01 -14.46 -7.20
CA ILE A 333 16.72 -14.33 -5.76
C ILE A 333 17.64 -15.24 -4.94
N LEU A 334 17.92 -16.46 -5.42
CA LEU A 334 18.70 -17.45 -4.68
C LEU A 334 20.21 -17.32 -4.87
N GLU A 335 20.68 -16.83 -6.02
CA GLU A 335 22.11 -16.71 -6.28
C GLU A 335 22.81 -15.72 -5.33
N LYS A 336 24.14 -15.77 -5.30
CA LYS A 336 24.95 -14.89 -4.46
C LYS A 336 24.69 -13.43 -4.83
N LEU A 337 24.35 -12.61 -3.83
CA LEU A 337 24.15 -11.18 -4.04
C LEU A 337 25.43 -10.50 -4.54
N PRO A 338 25.33 -9.47 -5.37
CA PRO A 338 26.49 -8.71 -5.82
C PRO A 338 27.20 -8.04 -4.64
N ILE A 339 28.51 -7.87 -4.78
CA ILE A 339 29.30 -7.12 -3.80
C ILE A 339 28.87 -5.66 -3.87
N LEU A 340 28.36 -5.14 -2.76
CA LEU A 340 27.96 -3.75 -2.64
C LEU A 340 29.13 -2.91 -2.14
N SER A 341 29.33 -1.75 -2.75
CA SER A 341 30.21 -0.72 -2.18
C SER A 341 29.55 -0.09 -0.94
N ASP A 342 30.37 0.45 -0.03
CA ASP A 342 29.85 1.14 1.15
C ASP A 342 28.96 2.31 0.77
N ALA A 343 29.24 3.00 -0.33
CA ALA A 343 28.40 4.08 -0.84
C ALA A 343 27.00 3.61 -1.24
N GLN A 344 26.93 2.47 -1.95
CA GLN A 344 25.63 1.86 -2.33
C GLN A 344 24.85 1.38 -1.11
N PHE A 345 25.53 0.73 -0.18
CA PHE A 345 24.89 0.25 1.03
C PHE A 345 24.36 1.40 1.90
N ASN A 346 25.10 2.48 2.05
CA ASN A 346 24.64 3.68 2.75
C ASN A 346 23.45 4.33 2.05
N MET A 347 23.41 4.33 0.71
CA MET A 347 22.24 4.80 -0.03
C MET A 347 21.00 3.95 0.29
N TYR A 348 21.13 2.62 0.41
CA TYR A 348 20.00 1.76 0.81
C TYR A 348 19.57 2.01 2.25
N LYS A 349 20.52 2.20 3.17
CA LYS A 349 20.21 2.63 4.55
C LYS A 349 19.44 3.96 4.58
N ASP A 350 19.86 4.94 3.81
CA ASP A 350 19.18 6.23 3.72
C ASP A 350 17.75 6.07 3.14
N SER A 351 17.55 5.20 2.15
CA SER A 351 16.23 4.90 1.59
C SER A 351 15.31 4.23 2.61
N VAL A 352 15.80 3.23 3.35
CA VAL A 352 15.06 2.60 4.46
C VAL A 352 14.71 3.63 5.53
N LYS A 353 15.69 4.49 5.90
CA LYS A 353 15.46 5.56 6.87
C LYS A 353 14.37 6.53 6.43
N GLN A 354 14.38 6.96 5.16
CA GLN A 354 13.33 7.81 4.60
C GLN A 354 11.95 7.14 4.65
N THR A 355 11.88 5.84 4.33
CA THR A 355 10.63 5.07 4.42
C THR A 355 10.12 4.99 5.86
N LEU A 356 10.99 4.79 6.85
CA LEU A 356 10.59 4.81 8.25
C LEU A 356 10.07 6.19 8.68
N PHE A 357 10.76 7.26 8.28
CA PHE A 357 10.34 8.62 8.61
C PHE A 357 9.07 9.07 7.89
N SER A 358 8.77 8.51 6.70
CA SER A 358 7.50 8.79 6.03
C SER A 358 6.28 8.28 6.81
N LEU A 359 6.44 7.27 7.69
CA LEU A 359 5.39 6.84 8.61
C LEU A 359 5.07 7.88 9.69
N LEU A 360 5.95 8.87 9.87
CA LEU A 360 5.76 9.99 10.80
C LEU A 360 5.41 11.29 10.07
N ALA A 361 5.09 11.26 8.79
CA ALA A 361 4.92 12.45 7.97
C ALA A 361 3.70 13.29 8.39
N ASP A 362 2.62 12.63 8.78
CA ASP A 362 1.37 13.27 9.19
C ASP A 362 0.77 12.59 10.43
N PRO A 363 -0.06 13.31 11.22
CA PRO A 363 -0.62 12.79 12.47
C PRO A 363 -1.46 11.51 12.30
N SER A 364 -2.14 11.33 11.16
CA SER A 364 -2.97 10.15 10.92
C SER A 364 -2.12 8.91 10.65
N SER A 365 -0.98 9.07 9.97
CA SER A 365 0.02 8.01 9.77
C SER A 365 0.69 7.61 11.07
N VAL A 366 1.06 8.58 11.91
CA VAL A 366 1.58 8.33 13.27
C VAL A 366 0.56 7.54 14.09
N SER A 367 -0.69 7.97 14.09
CA SER A 367 -1.77 7.31 14.84
C SER A 367 -1.95 5.86 14.40
N ARG A 368 -1.99 5.57 13.08
CA ARG A 368 -2.10 4.22 12.54
C ARG A 368 -0.90 3.34 12.90
N PHE A 369 0.30 3.91 12.81
CA PHE A 369 1.53 3.22 13.19
C PHE A 369 1.51 2.82 14.68
N VAL A 370 1.10 3.73 15.55
CA VAL A 370 1.00 3.50 16.99
C VAL A 370 -0.10 2.50 17.32
N CYS A 371 -1.25 2.54 16.63
CA CYS A 371 -2.28 1.50 16.75
C CYS A 371 -1.71 0.12 16.43
N GLY A 372 -1.01 -0.03 15.30
CA GLY A 372 -0.35 -1.29 14.94
C GLY A 372 0.66 -1.74 16.00
N TYR A 373 1.46 -0.81 16.53
CA TYR A 373 2.43 -1.09 17.59
C TYR A 373 1.78 -1.61 18.88
N LEU A 374 0.62 -1.09 19.25
CA LEU A 374 -0.09 -1.48 20.46
C LEU A 374 -0.92 -2.77 20.28
N LEU A 375 -1.39 -3.06 19.08
CA LEU A 375 -2.27 -4.21 18.81
C LEU A 375 -1.50 -5.47 18.35
N GLN A 376 -0.34 -5.32 17.70
CA GLN A 376 0.42 -6.43 17.13
C GLN A 376 1.78 -6.61 17.81
N LYS A 377 2.16 -7.86 18.08
CA LYS A 377 3.43 -8.17 18.74
C LYS A 377 4.65 -7.86 17.89
N ASP A 378 4.61 -8.19 16.61
CA ASP A 378 5.74 -8.03 15.69
C ASP A 378 5.81 -6.62 15.08
N SER A 379 5.53 -5.62 15.90
CA SER A 379 5.64 -4.20 15.55
C SER A 379 6.65 -3.51 16.47
N TYR A 380 7.45 -2.59 15.95
CA TYR A 380 8.60 -2.01 16.64
C TYR A 380 8.59 -0.49 16.57
N ARG A 381 9.14 0.20 17.56
CA ARG A 381 9.26 1.67 17.56
C ARG A 381 10.30 2.14 16.53
N ILE A 382 10.05 3.30 15.94
CA ILE A 382 10.94 3.87 14.91
C ILE A 382 12.33 4.14 15.45
N GLU A 383 12.46 4.52 16.73
CA GLU A 383 13.74 4.73 17.38
C GLU A 383 14.56 3.43 17.44
N GLN A 384 13.93 2.32 17.84
CA GLN A 384 14.57 1.00 17.88
C GLN A 384 15.01 0.58 16.48
N LEU A 385 14.13 0.74 15.48
CA LEU A 385 14.42 0.42 14.09
C LEU A 385 15.57 1.27 13.53
N THR A 386 15.59 2.56 13.85
CA THR A 386 16.66 3.48 13.40
C THR A 386 18.01 3.15 14.05
N GLN A 387 18.00 2.79 15.33
CA GLN A 387 19.20 2.36 16.04
C GLN A 387 19.76 1.06 15.45
N CYS A 388 18.90 0.06 15.18
CA CYS A 388 19.31 -1.17 14.51
C CYS A 388 19.92 -0.87 13.13
N LEU A 389 19.27 -0.02 12.34
CA LEU A 389 19.71 0.35 11.00
C LEU A 389 21.14 0.94 10.98
N GLN A 390 21.50 1.73 12.00
CA GLN A 390 22.85 2.33 12.10
C GLN A 390 23.94 1.26 12.24
N ASN A 391 23.69 0.21 13.02
CA ASN A 391 24.66 -0.81 13.39
C ASN A 391 24.84 -1.92 12.34
N LEU A 392 23.94 -2.03 11.35
CA LEU A 392 23.99 -3.10 10.34
C LEU A 392 25.03 -2.84 9.27
N SER A 393 25.63 -3.94 8.79
CA SER A 393 26.59 -3.99 7.70
C SER A 393 26.08 -4.84 6.53
N THR A 394 26.76 -4.79 5.38
CA THR A 394 26.49 -5.67 4.24
C THR A 394 26.59 -7.15 4.62
N ALA A 395 27.54 -7.50 5.49
CA ALA A 395 27.72 -8.88 5.95
C ALA A 395 26.49 -9.41 6.71
N ASN A 396 25.82 -8.55 7.51
CA ASN A 396 24.59 -8.93 8.20
C ASN A 396 23.47 -9.28 7.21
N VAL A 397 23.30 -8.49 6.15
CA VAL A 397 22.28 -8.75 5.11
C VAL A 397 22.56 -10.06 4.37
N PHE A 398 23.81 -10.32 4.06
CA PHE A 398 24.20 -11.56 3.37
C PHE A 398 24.03 -12.80 4.26
N ALA A 399 24.41 -12.71 5.53
CA ALA A 399 24.18 -13.79 6.50
C ALA A 399 22.67 -14.02 6.71
N PHE A 400 21.89 -12.96 6.87
CA PHE A 400 20.42 -13.02 7.00
C PHE A 400 19.81 -13.75 5.79
N LYS A 401 20.18 -13.37 4.56
CA LYS A 401 19.70 -14.05 3.36
C LYS A 401 20.00 -15.55 3.39
N GLN A 402 21.18 -15.98 3.81
CA GLN A 402 21.53 -17.41 3.88
C GLN A 402 20.65 -18.14 4.91
N HIS A 403 20.45 -17.53 6.08
CA HIS A 403 19.69 -18.16 7.17
C HIS A 403 18.21 -18.35 6.85
N ILE A 404 17.56 -17.33 6.23
CA ILE A 404 16.12 -17.40 5.95
C ILE A 404 15.73 -18.50 4.95
N PHE A 405 16.66 -18.97 4.11
CA PHE A 405 16.40 -20.04 3.15
C PHE A 405 16.81 -21.44 3.64
N MET A 406 17.31 -21.59 4.89
CA MET A 406 17.74 -22.90 5.41
C MET A 406 16.57 -23.82 5.76
N LYS A 407 15.52 -23.28 6.37
CA LYS A 407 14.32 -24.03 6.77
C LYS A 407 13.08 -23.23 6.41
N LEU A 408 12.18 -23.82 5.64
CA LEU A 408 11.03 -23.11 5.09
C LEU A 408 9.74 -23.93 5.20
N HIS A 409 8.66 -23.21 5.51
CA HIS A 409 7.31 -23.60 5.15
C HIS A 409 6.95 -22.85 3.85
N ILE A 410 6.50 -23.59 2.84
CA ILE A 410 6.23 -23.06 1.50
C ILE A 410 4.74 -23.18 1.22
N ASN A 411 4.06 -22.04 1.14
CA ASN A 411 2.66 -21.97 0.76
C ASN A 411 2.57 -21.31 -0.61
N ALA A 412 1.99 -21.99 -1.58
CA ALA A 412 1.87 -21.47 -2.95
C ALA A 412 0.43 -21.52 -3.44
N TYR A 413 0.07 -20.57 -4.28
CA TYR A 413 -1.21 -20.56 -4.99
C TYR A 413 -0.95 -20.28 -6.48
N VAL A 414 -1.46 -21.17 -7.33
CA VAL A 414 -1.32 -21.07 -8.79
C VAL A 414 -2.73 -21.01 -9.38
N TYR A 415 -3.00 -19.92 -10.09
CA TYR A 415 -4.32 -19.62 -10.66
C TYR A 415 -4.24 -19.16 -12.10
N GLY A 416 -5.22 -19.53 -12.90
CA GLY A 416 -5.40 -18.96 -14.24
C GLY A 416 -5.33 -19.97 -15.37
N ASN A 417 -4.64 -19.61 -16.45
CA ASN A 417 -4.49 -20.40 -17.68
C ASN A 417 -3.31 -21.39 -17.52
N VAL A 418 -3.48 -22.34 -16.61
CA VAL A 418 -2.44 -23.30 -16.20
C VAL A 418 -3.08 -24.65 -15.90
N THR A 419 -2.40 -25.73 -16.23
CA THR A 419 -2.83 -27.09 -15.88
C THR A 419 -2.34 -27.47 -14.48
N GLU A 420 -3.01 -28.41 -13.85
CA GLU A 420 -2.62 -28.98 -12.56
C GLU A 420 -1.18 -29.53 -12.58
N LYS A 421 -0.82 -30.23 -13.66
CA LYS A 421 0.54 -30.79 -13.84
C LYS A 421 1.61 -29.69 -13.89
N GLU A 422 1.32 -28.58 -14.55
CA GLU A 422 2.22 -27.42 -14.59
C GLU A 422 2.34 -26.75 -13.23
N ALA A 423 1.22 -26.61 -12.50
CA ALA A 423 1.23 -26.07 -11.13
C ALA A 423 2.10 -26.95 -10.17
N ILE A 424 1.95 -28.26 -10.24
CA ILE A 424 2.80 -29.19 -9.50
C ILE A 424 4.26 -29.03 -9.91
N GLY A 425 4.54 -28.91 -11.21
CA GLY A 425 5.91 -28.70 -11.72
C GLY A 425 6.55 -27.40 -11.22
N LEU A 426 5.80 -26.30 -11.17
CA LEU A 426 6.24 -25.02 -10.62
C LEU A 426 6.61 -25.13 -9.13
N TYR A 427 5.77 -25.81 -8.36
CA TYR A 427 6.00 -26.00 -6.92
C TYR A 427 7.19 -26.91 -6.65
N GLN A 428 7.32 -28.03 -7.38
CA GLN A 428 8.46 -28.92 -7.29
C GLN A 428 9.77 -28.22 -7.67
N TYR A 429 9.77 -27.47 -8.76
CA TYR A 429 10.91 -26.64 -9.17
C TYR A 429 11.32 -25.67 -8.05
N THR A 430 10.35 -25.05 -7.39
CA THR A 430 10.60 -24.14 -6.26
C THR A 430 11.32 -24.85 -5.12
N ILE A 431 10.80 -26.00 -4.68
CA ILE A 431 11.40 -26.82 -3.61
C ILE A 431 12.83 -27.24 -3.96
N GLU A 432 13.02 -27.77 -5.17
CA GLU A 432 14.31 -28.28 -5.61
C GLU A 432 15.36 -27.17 -5.73
N LYS A 433 14.96 -26.00 -6.24
CA LYS A 433 15.88 -24.86 -6.42
C LYS A 433 16.26 -24.21 -5.09
N ILE A 434 15.34 -24.09 -4.17
CA ILE A 434 15.64 -23.53 -2.84
C ILE A 434 16.46 -24.52 -2.02
N GLY A 435 16.13 -25.82 -2.04
CA GLY A 435 16.85 -26.86 -1.30
C GLY A 435 16.77 -26.74 0.23
N ALA A 436 15.76 -26.05 0.74
CA ALA A 436 15.55 -25.84 2.16
C ALA A 436 15.10 -27.10 2.90
N LEU A 437 15.37 -27.18 4.19
CA LEU A 437 14.75 -28.19 5.04
C LEU A 437 13.26 -27.82 5.28
N PRO A 438 12.34 -28.82 5.28
CA PRO A 438 10.93 -28.54 5.44
C PRO A 438 10.56 -28.15 6.87
N LEU A 439 9.63 -27.20 6.99
CA LEU A 439 8.93 -26.85 8.23
C LEU A 439 7.45 -27.22 8.10
N LYS A 440 6.92 -27.99 9.05
CA LYS A 440 5.55 -28.52 8.97
C LYS A 440 4.46 -27.45 9.13
N GLN A 441 4.71 -26.44 9.96
CA GLN A 441 3.73 -25.42 10.30
C GLN A 441 4.37 -24.04 10.31
N ARG A 442 3.62 -23.04 9.87
CA ARG A 442 3.96 -21.64 10.07
C ARG A 442 3.37 -21.16 11.40
N LYS A 443 3.95 -20.12 11.96
CA LYS A 443 3.41 -19.42 13.11
C LYS A 443 2.81 -18.10 12.63
N PHE A 444 1.58 -17.79 13.07
CA PHE A 444 0.97 -16.49 12.87
C PHE A 444 1.51 -15.49 13.90
N SER A 445 1.31 -14.20 13.64
CA SER A 445 1.67 -13.14 14.57
C SER A 445 0.78 -13.21 15.83
N ASP A 446 1.36 -12.84 16.97
CA ASP A 446 0.60 -12.76 18.21
C ASP A 446 -0.08 -11.40 18.32
N THR A 447 -1.32 -11.33 18.78
CA THR A 447 -2.09 -10.10 18.98
C THR A 447 -2.26 -9.78 20.46
N ALA A 448 -2.39 -8.48 20.77
CA ALA A 448 -2.54 -8.00 22.14
C ALA A 448 -3.96 -8.27 22.67
N ILE A 449 -4.05 -8.78 23.89
CA ILE A 449 -5.29 -8.93 24.64
C ILE A 449 -5.43 -7.75 25.59
N TYR A 450 -6.52 -7.04 25.47
CA TYR A 450 -6.88 -5.94 26.36
C TYR A 450 -7.90 -6.38 27.39
N GLU A 451 -7.67 -6.04 28.65
CA GLU A 451 -8.70 -6.10 29.68
C GLU A 451 -9.76 -5.01 29.42
N PRO A 452 -11.01 -5.20 29.85
CA PRO A 452 -12.04 -4.17 29.73
C PRO A 452 -11.58 -2.86 30.36
N GLY A 453 -11.78 -1.75 29.65
CA GLY A 453 -11.40 -0.41 30.09
C GLY A 453 -11.09 0.55 28.96
N ALA A 454 -10.85 1.79 29.31
CA ALA A 454 -10.39 2.82 28.39
C ALA A 454 -8.91 3.13 28.62
N TYR A 455 -8.14 3.12 27.55
CA TYR A 455 -6.69 3.39 27.54
C TYR A 455 -6.42 4.60 26.67
N GLN A 456 -5.69 5.56 27.16
CA GLN A 456 -5.39 6.80 26.44
C GLN A 456 -3.91 7.04 26.34
N LEU A 457 -3.45 7.25 25.12
CA LEU A 457 -2.08 7.64 24.78
C LEU A 457 -2.07 9.02 24.13
N ARG A 458 -1.25 9.93 24.65
CA ARG A 458 -1.05 11.24 24.06
C ARG A 458 0.39 11.41 23.59
N LEU A 459 0.55 11.80 22.35
CA LEU A 459 1.84 12.03 21.70
C LEU A 459 1.86 13.43 21.07
N LEU A 460 3.07 13.97 20.89
CA LEU A 460 3.28 15.18 20.11
C LEU A 460 3.61 14.82 18.66
N ASN A 461 3.08 15.59 17.71
CA ASN A 461 3.41 15.45 16.31
C ASN A 461 4.93 15.59 16.09
N SER A 462 5.53 14.65 15.40
CA SER A 462 6.97 14.66 15.08
C SER A 462 7.34 15.76 14.08
N ASN A 463 6.39 16.13 13.23
CA ASN A 463 6.57 17.21 12.26
C ASN A 463 6.23 18.55 12.87
N LEU A 464 7.26 19.37 13.14
CA LEU A 464 7.13 20.69 13.77
C LEU A 464 6.39 21.72 12.91
N SER A 465 6.36 21.53 11.60
CA SER A 465 5.70 22.43 10.66
C SER A 465 4.23 22.05 10.38
N ASP A 466 3.81 20.88 10.83
CA ASP A 466 2.44 20.43 10.64
C ASP A 466 1.53 20.93 11.75
N VAL A 467 0.52 21.69 11.36
CA VAL A 467 -0.46 22.29 12.24
C VAL A 467 -1.64 21.37 12.57
N HIS A 468 -1.69 20.17 12.00
CA HIS A 468 -2.80 19.25 12.22
C HIS A 468 -2.61 18.44 13.50
N MET A 469 -3.73 18.17 14.16
CA MET A 469 -3.84 17.20 15.23
C MET A 469 -4.71 16.01 14.78
N CYS A 470 -4.56 14.87 15.45
CA CYS A 470 -5.32 13.67 15.15
C CYS A 470 -5.78 12.98 16.44
N VAL A 471 -7.02 12.51 16.43
CA VAL A 471 -7.55 11.61 17.43
C VAL A 471 -8.01 10.34 16.74
N ALA A 472 -7.42 9.22 17.11
CA ALA A 472 -7.92 7.89 16.74
C ALA A 472 -8.55 7.24 17.96
N HIS A 473 -9.82 6.94 17.86
CA HIS A 473 -10.55 6.18 18.84
C HIS A 473 -10.81 4.78 18.28
N VAL A 474 -10.28 3.77 18.94
CA VAL A 474 -10.32 2.38 18.53
C VAL A 474 -11.09 1.58 19.56
N LEU A 475 -12.25 1.08 19.21
CA LEU A 475 -13.02 0.14 20.00
C LEU A 475 -12.58 -1.27 19.59
N VAL A 476 -11.84 -1.95 20.47
CA VAL A 476 -11.25 -3.25 20.19
C VAL A 476 -12.25 -4.35 20.51
N LEU A 477 -12.74 -5.04 19.48
CA LEU A 477 -13.57 -6.23 19.66
C LEU A 477 -12.68 -7.43 20.06
N GLY A 478 -11.50 -7.51 19.43
CA GLY A 478 -10.59 -8.64 19.58
C GLY A 478 -10.98 -9.78 18.65
N ARG A 479 -10.76 -11.03 19.08
CA ARG A 479 -11.05 -12.21 18.28
C ARG A 479 -12.55 -12.33 18.02
N ALA A 480 -12.92 -12.36 16.75
CA ALA A 480 -14.31 -12.42 16.30
C ALA A 480 -14.53 -13.59 15.35
N ASP A 481 -15.65 -14.27 15.50
CA ASP A 481 -16.14 -15.17 14.47
C ASP A 481 -16.75 -14.39 13.30
N LEU A 482 -17.13 -15.08 12.24
CA LEU A 482 -17.66 -14.45 11.05
C LEU A 482 -18.93 -13.60 11.34
N ARG A 483 -19.79 -14.04 12.29
CA ARG A 483 -21.00 -13.32 12.63
C ARG A 483 -20.68 -11.98 13.33
N HIS A 484 -19.80 -12.00 14.31
CA HIS A 484 -19.34 -10.79 15.00
C HIS A 484 -18.57 -9.85 14.06
N ALA A 485 -17.76 -10.38 13.15
CA ALA A 485 -17.08 -9.57 12.13
C ALA A 485 -18.08 -8.87 11.20
N VAL A 486 -19.14 -9.55 10.77
CA VAL A 486 -20.22 -8.98 9.95
C VAL A 486 -21.00 -7.92 10.73
N LEU A 487 -21.30 -8.15 12.01
CA LEU A 487 -21.97 -7.15 12.86
C LEU A 487 -21.09 -5.90 13.05
N ASN A 488 -19.78 -6.06 13.23
CA ASN A 488 -18.83 -4.96 13.31
C ASN A 488 -18.78 -4.15 11.99
N GLU A 489 -18.74 -4.82 10.85
CA GLU A 489 -18.77 -4.19 9.53
C GLU A 489 -20.10 -3.45 9.27
N LEU A 490 -21.23 -4.03 9.70
CA LEU A 490 -22.55 -3.42 9.60
C LEU A 490 -22.65 -2.17 10.47
N CYS A 491 -22.13 -2.20 11.71
CA CYS A 491 -21.99 -1.02 12.57
C CYS A 491 -21.19 0.10 11.86
N ALA A 492 -20.06 -0.24 11.28
CA ALA A 492 -19.25 0.74 10.56
C ALA A 492 -19.98 1.37 9.37
N ASN A 493 -20.72 0.57 8.61
CA ASN A 493 -21.49 1.06 7.45
C ASN A 493 -22.66 1.97 7.87
N ILE A 494 -23.39 1.61 8.91
CA ILE A 494 -24.49 2.42 9.44
C ILE A 494 -23.97 3.74 10.03
N LEU A 495 -22.89 3.69 10.79
CA LEU A 495 -22.43 4.83 11.58
C LEU A 495 -21.49 5.77 10.81
N ARG A 496 -20.92 5.37 9.67
CA ARG A 496 -19.95 6.17 8.90
C ARG A 496 -20.48 7.54 8.48
N GLY A 497 -21.63 7.60 7.85
CA GLY A 497 -22.27 8.85 7.43
C GLY A 497 -22.67 9.73 8.61
N PRO A 498 -23.45 9.20 9.57
CA PRO A 498 -23.80 9.90 10.79
C PRO A 498 -22.61 10.44 11.59
N ALA A 499 -21.50 9.70 11.70
CA ALA A 499 -20.30 10.15 12.42
C ALA A 499 -19.70 11.42 11.81
N VAL A 500 -19.57 11.46 10.49
CA VAL A 500 -19.04 12.63 9.78
C VAL A 500 -20.01 13.81 9.91
N THR A 501 -21.32 13.56 9.78
CA THR A 501 -22.36 14.58 9.94
C THR A 501 -22.36 15.14 11.35
N TYR A 502 -22.23 14.29 12.36
CA TYR A 502 -22.17 14.70 13.77
C TYR A 502 -20.95 15.58 14.06
N LEU A 503 -19.75 15.23 13.53
CA LEU A 503 -18.57 16.06 13.66
C LEU A 503 -18.75 17.44 13.04
N ARG A 504 -19.29 17.50 11.82
CA ARG A 504 -19.49 18.75 11.07
C ARG A 504 -20.61 19.63 11.61
N ALA A 505 -21.61 19.02 12.25
CA ALA A 505 -22.72 19.76 12.90
C ALA A 505 -22.27 20.57 14.13
N LYS A 506 -21.11 20.22 14.72
CA LYS A 506 -20.44 21.07 15.69
C LYS A 506 -19.78 22.21 14.90
N GLU A 507 -20.25 23.44 15.03
CA GLU A 507 -19.69 24.65 14.37
C GLU A 507 -18.17 24.71 14.45
N VAL A 508 -17.64 24.09 15.43
CA VAL A 508 -16.29 23.97 15.91
C VAL A 508 -15.44 23.02 15.08
N LEU A 509 -16.04 21.98 14.50
CA LEU A 509 -15.34 20.92 13.77
C LEU A 509 -15.67 20.91 12.27
N GLN A 510 -16.14 22.01 11.70
CA GLN A 510 -16.53 22.10 10.28
C GLN A 510 -15.39 21.71 9.33
N ASN A 511 -14.16 22.02 9.70
CA ASN A 511 -12.97 21.68 8.93
C ASN A 511 -12.32 20.33 9.31
N ALA A 512 -12.96 19.56 10.21
CA ALA A 512 -12.49 18.25 10.56
C ALA A 512 -12.75 17.24 9.45
N SER A 513 -11.78 16.40 9.16
CA SER A 513 -11.97 15.17 8.41
C SER A 513 -12.10 14.01 9.38
N GLY A 514 -13.14 13.18 9.19
CA GLY A 514 -13.37 12.00 10.02
C GLY A 514 -13.64 10.78 9.16
N THR A 515 -13.08 9.64 9.54
CA THR A 515 -13.33 8.36 8.88
C THR A 515 -13.63 7.29 9.92
N LEU A 516 -14.84 6.73 9.85
CA LEU A 516 -15.24 5.58 10.67
C LEU A 516 -15.18 4.32 9.79
N SER A 517 -14.49 3.29 10.27
CA SER A 517 -14.33 2.03 9.56
C SER A 517 -14.20 0.87 10.52
N SER A 518 -14.67 -0.30 10.11
CA SER A 518 -14.23 -1.57 10.69
C SER A 518 -12.80 -1.86 10.22
N TRP A 519 -12.00 -2.43 11.09
CA TRP A 519 -10.61 -2.76 10.81
C TRP A 519 -10.28 -4.15 11.34
N THR A 520 -9.88 -5.04 10.42
CA THR A 520 -9.32 -6.34 10.75
C THR A 520 -7.81 -6.17 10.88
N TYR A 521 -7.27 -6.26 12.09
CA TYR A 521 -5.85 -6.01 12.33
C TYR A 521 -4.99 -7.27 12.41
N ASP A 522 -5.60 -8.45 12.52
CA ASP A 522 -4.95 -9.74 12.33
C ASP A 522 -5.96 -10.81 11.92
N ASN A 523 -5.50 -11.83 11.17
CA ASN A 523 -6.29 -12.95 10.70
C ASN A 523 -5.51 -14.25 10.90
N ASP A 524 -5.84 -14.98 11.94
CA ASP A 524 -5.24 -16.29 12.26
C ASP A 524 -6.26 -17.44 12.21
N GLY A 525 -7.25 -17.29 11.33
CA GLY A 525 -8.40 -18.20 11.23
C GLY A 525 -9.66 -17.65 11.91
N ASN A 526 -9.51 -16.74 12.89
CA ASN A 526 -10.53 -15.84 13.37
C ASN A 526 -10.01 -14.42 13.19
N SER A 527 -10.82 -13.54 12.63
CA SER A 527 -10.42 -12.15 12.48
C SER A 527 -10.35 -11.47 13.84
N HIS A 528 -9.30 -10.66 14.04
CA HIS A 528 -9.23 -9.74 15.16
C HIS A 528 -9.75 -8.39 14.68
N GLU A 529 -10.88 -7.98 15.23
CA GLU A 529 -11.67 -6.86 14.72
C GLU A 529 -11.61 -5.66 15.67
N ALA A 530 -11.70 -4.47 15.07
CA ALA A 530 -11.90 -3.21 15.78
C ALA A 530 -12.82 -2.29 14.98
N LEU A 531 -13.51 -1.38 15.68
CA LEU A 531 -14.20 -0.25 15.09
C LEU A 531 -13.39 1.00 15.36
N THR A 532 -12.94 1.67 14.31
CA THR A 532 -12.01 2.81 14.41
C THR A 532 -12.65 4.09 13.89
N PHE A 533 -12.56 5.18 14.66
CA PHE A 533 -12.89 6.51 14.22
C PHE A 533 -11.66 7.42 14.27
N LEU A 534 -11.13 7.71 13.09
CA LEU A 534 -9.99 8.59 12.93
C LEU A 534 -10.47 10.00 12.60
N THR A 535 -10.07 10.98 13.39
CA THR A 535 -10.44 12.39 13.20
C THR A 535 -9.19 13.24 13.08
N VAL A 536 -9.06 14.01 12.00
CA VAL A 536 -7.94 14.94 11.76
C VAL A 536 -8.49 16.37 11.69
N ILE A 537 -7.88 17.27 12.43
CA ILE A 537 -8.35 18.65 12.60
C ILE A 537 -7.15 19.59 12.50
N PRO A 538 -7.28 20.76 11.82
CA PRO A 538 -6.29 21.84 11.90
C PRO A 538 -6.16 22.34 13.35
N SER A 539 -4.93 22.51 13.82
CA SER A 539 -4.68 23.03 15.20
C SER A 539 -5.08 24.49 15.34
N GLY A 540 -5.21 24.94 16.59
CA GLY A 540 -5.44 26.35 16.94
C GLY A 540 -6.89 26.69 17.32
N GLN A 541 -7.85 25.80 17.15
CA GLN A 541 -9.25 26.02 17.53
C GLN A 541 -9.70 25.16 18.72
N PHE A 542 -9.10 23.97 18.91
CA PHE A 542 -9.53 22.99 19.92
C PHE A 542 -8.36 22.23 20.54
N SER A 543 -8.57 21.77 21.78
CA SER A 543 -7.69 20.78 22.39
C SER A 543 -8.05 19.36 21.91
N VAL A 544 -7.04 18.48 21.84
CA VAL A 544 -7.29 17.06 21.52
C VAL A 544 -8.25 16.39 22.50
N ASP A 545 -8.32 16.87 23.75
CA ASP A 545 -9.25 16.35 24.76
C ASP A 545 -10.70 16.72 24.44
N ALA A 546 -10.95 17.95 23.96
CA ALA A 546 -12.27 18.37 23.53
C ALA A 546 -12.76 17.54 22.34
N VAL A 547 -11.86 17.24 21.37
CA VAL A 547 -12.17 16.39 20.22
C VAL A 547 -12.44 14.96 20.65
N SER A 548 -11.63 14.40 21.55
CA SER A 548 -11.87 13.07 22.11
C SER A 548 -13.22 12.99 22.79
N GLY A 549 -13.59 14.00 23.58
CA GLY A 549 -14.90 14.05 24.23
C GLY A 549 -16.09 14.07 23.24
N VAL A 550 -15.92 14.73 22.08
CA VAL A 550 -16.94 14.70 21.00
C VAL A 550 -17.05 13.30 20.39
N VAL A 551 -15.93 12.62 20.14
CA VAL A 551 -15.91 11.26 19.60
C VAL A 551 -16.47 10.26 20.62
N ASP A 552 -16.12 10.39 21.89
CA ASP A 552 -16.67 9.58 22.97
C ASP A 552 -18.21 9.74 23.06
N ALA A 553 -18.70 10.98 23.03
CA ALA A 553 -20.12 11.24 23.03
C ALA A 553 -20.82 10.60 21.82
N PHE A 554 -20.18 10.60 20.65
CA PHE A 554 -20.72 9.92 19.49
C PHE A 554 -20.85 8.41 19.73
N PHE A 555 -19.79 7.74 20.12
CA PHE A 555 -19.80 6.28 20.29
C PHE A 555 -20.73 5.80 21.41
N TYR A 556 -20.65 6.47 22.56
CA TYR A 556 -21.33 5.96 23.75
C TYR A 556 -22.76 6.49 23.92
N ARG A 557 -23.08 7.63 23.29
CA ARG A 557 -24.39 8.27 23.43
C ARG A 557 -25.20 8.24 22.15
N TYR A 558 -24.62 8.61 21.01
CA TYR A 558 -25.37 8.79 19.78
C TYR A 558 -25.47 7.57 18.90
N ALA A 559 -24.41 6.78 18.80
CA ALA A 559 -24.41 5.59 17.97
C ALA A 559 -25.48 4.57 18.36
N PRO A 560 -25.70 4.22 19.66
CA PRO A 560 -26.82 3.36 20.04
C PRO A 560 -28.16 3.92 19.64
N LEU A 561 -28.35 5.26 19.79
CA LEU A 561 -29.61 5.95 19.41
C LEU A 561 -29.85 5.92 17.91
N ILE A 562 -28.79 6.07 17.11
CA ILE A 562 -28.87 5.99 15.66
C ILE A 562 -29.29 4.59 15.23
N ILE A 563 -28.62 3.55 15.75
CA ILE A 563 -28.98 2.15 15.46
C ILE A 563 -30.41 1.85 15.88
N ALA A 564 -30.82 2.26 17.09
CA ALA A 564 -32.14 1.98 17.61
C ALA A 564 -33.27 2.83 16.94
N GLY A 565 -32.96 4.04 16.50
CA GLY A 565 -33.91 4.97 15.89
C GLY A 565 -34.12 4.82 14.40
N MET A 566 -33.31 3.95 13.75
CA MET A 566 -33.43 3.66 12.34
C MET A 566 -34.74 2.96 12.04
N SER A 567 -35.40 3.30 10.93
CA SER A 567 -36.59 2.58 10.49
C SER A 567 -36.20 1.20 9.92
N ASP A 568 -37.14 0.25 10.04
CA ASP A 568 -36.93 -1.10 9.47
C ASP A 568 -36.61 -1.05 7.97
N LYS A 569 -37.21 -0.10 7.26
CA LYS A 569 -36.97 0.10 5.83
C LYS A 569 -35.53 0.55 5.54
N GLU A 570 -35.01 1.49 6.32
CA GLU A 570 -33.63 1.96 6.18
C GLU A 570 -32.63 0.85 6.54
N PHE A 571 -32.89 0.11 7.62
CA PHE A 571 -32.06 -1.02 8.02
C PHE A 571 -31.99 -2.08 6.93
N HIS A 572 -33.15 -2.50 6.39
CA HIS A 572 -33.17 -3.48 5.29
C HIS A 572 -32.47 -2.96 4.03
N HIS A 573 -32.60 -1.67 3.73
CA HIS A 573 -31.90 -1.09 2.56
C HIS A 573 -30.38 -1.19 2.70
N ILE A 574 -29.82 -0.89 3.87
CA ILE A 574 -28.37 -1.03 4.11
C ILE A 574 -27.93 -2.48 4.00
N ILE A 575 -28.70 -3.42 4.55
CA ILE A 575 -28.41 -4.86 4.40
C ILE A 575 -28.44 -5.28 2.92
N GLU A 576 -29.45 -4.85 2.16
CA GLU A 576 -29.54 -5.16 0.73
C GLU A 576 -28.39 -4.57 -0.07
N ASP A 577 -27.95 -3.35 0.25
CA ASP A 577 -26.76 -2.74 -0.35
C ASP A 577 -25.50 -3.56 -0.06
N MET A 578 -25.30 -4.00 1.18
CA MET A 578 -24.16 -4.87 1.54
C MET A 578 -24.24 -6.22 0.82
N ILE A 579 -25.40 -6.86 0.79
CA ILE A 579 -25.62 -8.10 0.06
C ILE A 579 -25.32 -7.91 -1.44
N SER A 580 -25.74 -6.79 -2.03
CA SER A 580 -25.50 -6.44 -3.41
C SER A 580 -24.00 -6.28 -3.71
N LEU A 581 -23.26 -5.68 -2.79
CA LEU A 581 -21.81 -5.57 -2.87
C LEU A 581 -21.12 -6.95 -2.83
N GLU A 582 -21.51 -7.82 -1.87
CA GLU A 582 -20.96 -9.17 -1.77
C GLU A 582 -21.33 -10.08 -2.96
N ARG A 583 -22.50 -9.85 -3.59
CA ARG A 583 -22.93 -10.57 -4.81
C ARG A 583 -22.24 -10.14 -6.09
N ARG A 584 -21.53 -9.00 -6.07
CA ARG A 584 -20.81 -8.57 -7.27
C ARG A 584 -19.80 -9.64 -7.67
N SER A 585 -19.87 -10.05 -8.92
CA SER A 585 -18.84 -10.92 -9.49
C SER A 585 -17.51 -10.20 -9.48
N ASP A 586 -16.45 -10.96 -9.31
CA ASP A 586 -15.10 -10.41 -9.46
C ASP A 586 -14.96 -9.82 -10.87
N ALA A 587 -14.44 -8.60 -10.97
CA ALA A 587 -14.40 -7.85 -12.22
C ALA A 587 -13.43 -8.45 -13.25
N ASN A 588 -12.34 -9.04 -12.76
CA ASN A 588 -11.27 -9.64 -13.56
C ASN A 588 -10.55 -10.73 -12.77
N ILE A 589 -9.62 -11.40 -13.43
CA ILE A 589 -8.82 -12.48 -12.85
C ILE A 589 -8.05 -12.06 -11.59
N TRP A 590 -7.64 -10.77 -11.49
CA TRP A 590 -6.89 -10.25 -10.36
C TRP A 590 -7.74 -10.11 -9.11
N THR A 591 -8.99 -9.65 -9.24
CA THR A 591 -9.90 -9.49 -8.10
C THR A 591 -10.27 -10.84 -7.49
N GLU A 592 -10.47 -11.87 -8.30
CA GLU A 592 -10.69 -13.24 -7.82
C GLU A 592 -9.41 -13.81 -7.16
N TYR A 593 -8.26 -13.62 -7.80
CA TYR A 593 -6.97 -14.02 -7.24
C TYR A 593 -6.71 -13.37 -5.88
N ASP A 594 -6.89 -12.05 -5.76
CA ASP A 594 -6.62 -11.31 -4.51
C ASP A 594 -7.53 -11.76 -3.38
N ARG A 595 -8.80 -12.02 -3.65
CA ARG A 595 -9.74 -12.56 -2.69
C ARG A 595 -9.28 -13.93 -2.15
N ASN A 596 -8.96 -14.85 -3.05
CA ASN A 596 -8.49 -16.18 -2.66
C ASN A 596 -7.11 -16.15 -2.01
N ARG A 597 -6.21 -15.27 -2.48
CA ARG A 597 -4.89 -15.05 -1.88
C ARG A 597 -4.99 -14.60 -0.43
N GLN A 598 -5.90 -13.67 -0.11
CA GLN A 598 -6.12 -13.23 1.26
C GLN A 598 -6.57 -14.38 2.16
N GLU A 599 -7.52 -15.21 1.71
CA GLU A 599 -7.94 -16.39 2.45
C GLU A 599 -6.77 -17.35 2.74
N ILE A 600 -5.94 -17.62 1.75
CA ILE A 600 -4.81 -18.56 1.87
C ILE A 600 -3.68 -17.99 2.74
N LEU A 601 -3.41 -16.69 2.66
CA LEU A 601 -2.30 -16.07 3.40
C LEU A 601 -2.63 -15.79 4.86
N PHE A 602 -3.86 -15.38 5.15
CA PHE A 602 -4.21 -14.87 6.47
C PHE A 602 -5.03 -15.85 7.30
N ASN A 603 -5.58 -16.92 6.71
CA ASN A 603 -6.35 -17.93 7.44
C ASN A 603 -5.63 -19.27 7.47
N GLU A 604 -5.68 -19.96 8.61
CA GLU A 604 -5.16 -21.31 8.73
C GLU A 604 -6.03 -22.29 7.94
N THR A 605 -7.35 -22.07 7.98
CA THR A 605 -8.36 -22.79 7.20
C THR A 605 -9.07 -21.83 6.27
N PRO A 606 -8.64 -21.71 5.00
CA PRO A 606 -9.24 -20.77 4.05
C PRO A 606 -10.74 -21.04 3.83
N LEU A 607 -11.54 -19.99 3.91
CA LEU A 607 -12.99 -20.04 3.68
C LEU A 607 -13.31 -19.35 2.35
N PHE A 608 -13.17 -20.05 1.22
CA PHE A 608 -13.39 -19.48 -0.11
C PHE A 608 -14.84 -19.03 -0.35
N ALA A 609 -15.80 -19.68 0.32
CA ALA A 609 -17.22 -19.33 0.34
C ALA A 609 -17.56 -18.22 1.38
N ARG A 610 -16.61 -17.39 1.80
CA ARG A 610 -16.83 -16.36 2.82
C ARG A 610 -17.94 -15.37 2.44
N ARG A 611 -18.02 -14.97 1.16
CA ARG A 611 -19.07 -14.07 0.66
C ARG A 611 -20.47 -14.67 0.84
N GLU A 612 -20.64 -15.93 0.50
CA GLU A 612 -21.90 -16.67 0.64
C GLU A 612 -22.30 -16.78 2.12
N HIS A 613 -21.34 -17.06 2.98
CA HIS A 613 -21.59 -17.11 4.43
C HIS A 613 -21.91 -15.73 5.01
N LYS A 614 -21.21 -14.66 4.58
CA LYS A 614 -21.57 -13.29 4.93
C LYS A 614 -22.99 -12.92 4.50
N ILE A 615 -23.37 -13.25 3.26
CA ILE A 615 -24.74 -13.02 2.75
C ILE A 615 -25.77 -13.76 3.59
N LYS A 616 -25.48 -15.00 4.02
CA LYS A 616 -26.37 -15.76 4.89
C LYS A 616 -26.54 -15.05 6.23
N VAL A 617 -25.46 -14.65 6.87
CA VAL A 617 -25.50 -13.90 8.13
C VAL A 617 -26.29 -12.60 7.97
N LEU A 618 -26.01 -11.80 6.94
CA LEU A 618 -26.71 -10.53 6.69
C LEU A 618 -28.22 -10.68 6.52
N LYS A 619 -28.68 -11.80 5.95
CA LYS A 619 -30.13 -12.08 5.82
C LYS A 619 -30.80 -12.46 7.14
N GLU A 620 -30.04 -12.95 8.11
CA GLU A 620 -30.53 -13.40 9.41
C GLU A 620 -30.45 -12.31 10.50
N VAL A 621 -29.59 -11.31 10.31
CA VAL A 621 -29.34 -10.24 11.30
C VAL A 621 -30.56 -9.35 11.45
N THR A 622 -30.96 -9.10 12.70
CA THR A 622 -32.00 -8.12 13.04
C THR A 622 -31.40 -6.83 13.62
N GLN A 623 -32.19 -5.78 13.61
CA GLN A 623 -31.75 -4.50 14.19
C GLN A 623 -31.58 -4.60 15.71
N GLU A 624 -32.42 -5.40 16.37
CA GLU A 624 -32.32 -5.67 17.81
C GLU A 624 -31.01 -6.39 18.14
N GLU A 625 -30.64 -7.41 17.38
CA GLU A 625 -29.37 -8.13 17.54
C GLU A 625 -28.18 -7.20 17.37
N LEU A 626 -28.20 -6.35 16.31
CA LEU A 626 -27.14 -5.38 16.07
C LEU A 626 -27.00 -4.37 17.22
N LEU A 627 -28.13 -3.89 17.75
CA LEU A 627 -28.14 -2.98 18.88
C LEU A 627 -27.61 -3.66 20.15
N GLU A 628 -28.03 -4.89 20.42
CA GLU A 628 -27.54 -5.68 21.55
C GLU A 628 -26.03 -5.92 21.44
N PHE A 629 -25.54 -6.32 20.26
CA PHE A 629 -24.11 -6.46 19.97
C PHE A 629 -23.36 -5.15 20.23
N TYR A 630 -23.85 -4.02 19.68
CA TYR A 630 -23.18 -2.74 19.84
C TYR A 630 -23.09 -2.31 21.30
N VAL A 631 -24.19 -2.46 22.03
CA VAL A 631 -24.25 -2.08 23.44
C VAL A 631 -23.41 -3.01 24.31
N SER A 632 -23.47 -4.32 24.09
CA SER A 632 -22.72 -5.29 24.89
C SER A 632 -21.20 -5.17 24.69
N GLU A 633 -20.74 -4.97 23.45
CA GLU A 633 -19.31 -4.98 23.15
C GLU A 633 -18.66 -3.59 23.24
N TYR A 634 -19.41 -2.51 22.91
CA TYR A 634 -18.82 -1.18 22.78
C TYR A 634 -19.33 -0.16 23.80
N VAL A 635 -20.38 -0.45 24.57
CA VAL A 635 -20.93 0.48 25.57
C VAL A 635 -20.87 -0.10 27.00
N ASP A 636 -21.05 -1.41 27.17
CA ASP A 636 -21.00 -2.06 28.49
C ASP A 636 -19.59 -1.92 29.10
N GLN A 637 -19.51 -1.25 30.25
CA GLN A 637 -18.26 -1.02 30.98
C GLN A 637 -17.51 -2.29 31.38
N ALA A 638 -18.24 -3.40 31.53
CA ALA A 638 -17.65 -4.70 31.88
C ALA A 638 -16.95 -5.37 30.70
N ARG A 639 -17.18 -4.90 29.46
CA ARG A 639 -16.65 -5.53 28.23
C ARG A 639 -15.89 -4.60 27.32
N VAL A 640 -16.24 -3.30 27.29
CA VAL A 640 -15.65 -2.35 26.38
C VAL A 640 -14.14 -2.25 26.55
N LYS A 641 -13.44 -2.29 25.40
CA LYS A 641 -12.00 -2.10 25.32
C LYS A 641 -11.75 -0.94 24.36
N SER A 642 -11.43 0.21 24.90
CA SER A 642 -11.24 1.44 24.13
C SER A 642 -9.80 1.89 24.19
N LEU A 643 -9.20 2.12 23.03
CA LEU A 643 -7.86 2.69 22.89
C LEU A 643 -7.98 4.05 22.20
N ILE A 644 -7.56 5.10 22.88
CA ILE A 644 -7.62 6.48 22.40
C ILE A 644 -6.19 6.96 22.16
N ILE A 645 -5.86 7.28 20.92
CA ILE A 645 -4.56 7.81 20.53
C ILE A 645 -4.76 9.26 20.11
N GLN A 646 -4.10 10.15 20.84
CA GLN A 646 -4.12 11.58 20.60
C GLN A 646 -2.76 12.03 20.09
N ILE A 647 -2.71 12.62 18.91
CA ILE A 647 -1.52 13.26 18.35
C ILE A 647 -1.76 14.77 18.36
N ASP A 648 -1.04 15.46 19.23
CA ASP A 648 -1.18 16.89 19.42
C ASP A 648 -0.21 17.67 18.53
N SER A 649 -0.63 18.84 18.05
CA SER A 649 0.23 19.74 17.27
C SER A 649 1.22 20.45 18.18
N ARG A 650 2.41 20.78 17.67
CA ARG A 650 3.42 21.57 18.37
C ARG A 650 3.31 23.07 18.12
N ALA A 651 2.37 23.52 17.31
CA ALA A 651 2.26 24.91 16.86
C ALA A 651 1.77 25.90 17.93
N ASP A 652 1.20 25.41 19.03
CA ASP A 652 0.72 26.28 20.12
C ASP A 652 1.80 26.45 21.20
N GLY A 653 2.12 27.74 21.52
CA GLY A 653 3.23 28.19 22.37
C GLY A 653 3.32 27.67 23.82
N HIS A 654 2.66 26.55 24.16
CA HIS A 654 2.84 25.80 25.40
C HIS A 654 4.04 24.83 25.38
N VAL A 655 4.77 24.78 24.25
CA VAL A 655 5.78 23.74 23.95
C VAL A 655 7.10 23.92 24.70
N GLU A 656 7.46 25.12 25.13
CA GLU A 656 8.76 25.33 25.81
C GLU A 656 8.93 24.58 27.14
N ASN A 657 7.82 24.26 27.79
CA ASN A 657 7.87 23.52 29.08
C ASN A 657 7.81 21.98 28.88
N ILE A 658 7.39 21.48 27.74
CA ILE A 658 7.24 20.04 27.48
C ILE A 658 8.51 19.47 26.82
N LEU A 659 9.24 20.27 26.04
CA LEU A 659 10.48 19.85 25.36
C LEU A 659 11.67 19.62 26.33
N ARG A 660 11.60 20.13 27.55
CA ARG A 660 12.64 19.88 28.61
C ARG A 660 12.46 18.54 29.33
N ARG A 661 11.35 17.87 29.14
CA ARG A 661 11.11 16.55 29.72
C ARG A 661 11.05 15.56 28.59
N HIS A 662 12.11 14.75 28.45
CA HIS A 662 12.08 13.53 27.63
C HIS A 662 10.70 12.87 27.70
N VAL A 663 10.28 12.20 26.63
CA VAL A 663 9.11 11.35 26.57
C VAL A 663 8.91 10.58 27.89
N SER A 664 8.53 11.28 28.91
CA SER A 664 8.17 10.79 30.23
C SER A 664 6.81 11.39 30.53
N VAL A 665 5.84 10.54 30.50
CA VAL A 665 4.47 10.83 30.91
C VAL A 665 4.50 11.30 32.37
N THR A 666 4.20 12.56 32.59
CA THR A 666 4.05 13.10 33.94
C THR A 666 2.61 12.99 34.43
N ARG A 667 2.47 12.57 35.69
CA ARG A 667 1.19 12.64 36.43
C ARG A 667 0.61 14.05 36.33
N PRO A 668 -0.73 14.23 36.19
CA PRO A 668 -1.34 15.53 36.37
C PRO A 668 -1.13 15.94 37.83
N GLN A 669 -0.20 16.85 38.07
CA GLN A 669 -0.23 17.65 39.30
C GLN A 669 -1.47 18.56 39.21
N GLN A 670 -2.27 18.59 40.26
CA GLN A 670 -3.31 19.56 40.46
C GLN A 670 -2.68 20.95 40.32
N ILE A 671 -2.99 21.65 39.24
CA ILE A 671 -2.64 23.07 39.09
C ILE A 671 -3.63 23.81 39.98
N PRO A 672 -3.14 24.63 40.95
CA PRO A 672 -4.03 25.50 41.68
C PRO A 672 -4.66 26.50 40.71
N VAL A 673 -5.97 26.55 40.67
CA VAL A 673 -6.71 27.55 39.93
C VAL A 673 -6.44 28.89 40.57
N SER A 674 -5.56 29.73 40.00
CA SER A 674 -5.53 31.15 40.29
C SER A 674 -6.78 31.80 39.69
N ALA A 675 -7.65 32.27 40.57
CA ALA A 675 -8.76 33.10 40.20
C ALA A 675 -8.20 34.43 39.66
N ASP A 676 -8.21 34.62 38.34
CA ASP A 676 -8.30 35.88 37.62
C ASP A 676 -7.82 35.69 36.17
N SER A 677 -8.72 35.08 35.39
CA SER A 677 -8.70 35.25 33.92
C SER A 677 -10.17 35.27 33.45
N PRO A 678 -10.52 36.08 32.42
CA PRO A 678 -11.89 36.20 32.00
C PRO A 678 -12.39 34.85 31.51
N GLN A 679 -13.37 34.33 32.20
CA GLN A 679 -14.12 33.13 31.83
C GLN A 679 -14.75 33.32 30.43
N THR A 680 -14.08 32.94 29.39
CA THR A 680 -14.77 32.42 28.22
C THR A 680 -15.46 31.13 28.70
N ARG A 681 -16.76 31.21 28.91
CA ARG A 681 -17.60 30.05 29.17
C ARG A 681 -17.36 29.05 28.02
N GLU A 682 -16.51 28.06 28.25
CA GLU A 682 -16.56 26.83 27.51
C GLU A 682 -17.97 26.26 27.69
N LYS A 683 -18.84 26.48 26.72
CA LYS A 683 -20.07 25.71 26.60
C LYS A 683 -19.63 24.26 26.43
N SER A 684 -19.91 23.48 27.47
CA SER A 684 -19.69 22.04 27.44
C SER A 684 -20.25 21.48 26.13
N CYS A 685 -19.39 20.93 25.28
CA CYS A 685 -19.78 20.34 24.01
C CYS A 685 -20.74 19.14 24.15
N ASN A 686 -21.02 18.72 25.39
CA ASN A 686 -21.83 17.52 25.69
C ASN A 686 -23.34 17.72 25.70
N ASP A 687 -23.84 18.96 25.56
CA ASP A 687 -25.25 19.28 25.79
C ASP A 687 -26.05 19.63 24.52
N LEU A 688 -25.84 18.88 23.41
CA LEU A 688 -26.80 18.97 22.32
C LEU A 688 -28.11 18.24 22.71
N PRO A 689 -29.25 18.89 22.63
CA PRO A 689 -30.55 18.23 22.86
C PRO A 689 -30.72 17.08 21.85
N ILE A 690 -31.27 15.96 22.32
CA ILE A 690 -31.59 14.79 21.47
C ILE A 690 -32.47 15.21 20.27
N SER A 691 -33.33 16.21 20.44
CA SER A 691 -34.14 16.79 19.37
C SER A 691 -33.31 17.39 18.22
N LEU A 692 -32.16 18.00 18.52
CA LEU A 692 -31.27 18.55 17.50
C LEU A 692 -30.52 17.45 16.76
N VAL A 693 -30.15 16.39 17.46
CA VAL A 693 -29.50 15.21 16.84
C VAL A 693 -30.51 14.48 15.95
N SER A 694 -31.78 14.36 16.37
CA SER A 694 -32.83 13.76 15.54
C SER A 694 -33.05 14.52 14.23
N SER A 695 -33.04 15.86 14.27
CA SER A 695 -33.17 16.68 13.06
C SER A 695 -31.95 16.64 12.16
N LEU A 696 -30.73 16.50 12.73
CA LEU A 696 -29.49 16.46 11.98
C LEU A 696 -29.19 15.09 11.35
N LEU A 697 -29.62 14.00 12.02
CA LEU A 697 -29.34 12.63 11.60
C LEU A 697 -30.55 11.89 10.99
N LEU A 698 -31.71 12.61 10.84
CA LEU A 698 -32.93 12.06 10.25
C LEU A 698 -33.42 10.75 10.90
N TYR A 699 -33.34 10.61 12.24
CA TYR A 699 -33.79 9.39 12.90
C TYR A 699 -34.93 9.69 13.91
N ASP A 700 -35.76 8.68 14.21
CA ASP A 700 -36.86 8.79 15.14
C ASP A 700 -36.45 8.49 16.59
N SER A 701 -36.31 9.55 17.41
CA SER A 701 -35.92 9.42 18.81
C SER A 701 -36.96 8.68 19.70
N LYS A 702 -38.25 8.67 19.31
CA LYS A 702 -39.28 7.91 20.02
C LYS A 702 -39.16 6.43 19.78
N MET A 703 -38.80 6.04 18.54
CA MET A 703 -38.59 4.66 18.19
C MET A 703 -37.31 4.12 18.83
N ALA A 704 -36.24 4.93 18.90
CA ALA A 704 -34.98 4.59 19.58
C ALA A 704 -35.24 4.26 21.07
N LYS A 705 -35.95 5.14 21.79
CA LYS A 705 -36.27 4.94 23.20
C LYS A 705 -37.08 3.67 23.46
N LYS A 706 -37.94 3.25 22.53
CA LYS A 706 -38.76 2.05 22.65
C LYS A 706 -37.96 0.74 22.46
N ARG A 707 -36.92 0.77 21.64
CA ARG A 707 -36.10 -0.43 21.27
C ARG A 707 -34.92 -0.67 22.21
N ILE A 708 -34.47 0.35 22.93
CA ILE A 708 -33.33 0.20 23.85
C ILE A 708 -33.81 -0.47 25.14
N ASN A 709 -33.16 -1.56 25.54
CA ASN A 709 -33.45 -2.26 26.77
C ASN A 709 -33.25 -1.30 27.98
N PRO A 710 -34.25 -1.13 28.87
CA PRO A 710 -34.17 -0.27 30.06
C PRO A 710 -33.00 -0.62 31.00
N LYS A 711 -32.45 -1.83 30.91
CA LYS A 711 -31.25 -2.26 31.67
C LYS A 711 -30.02 -1.42 31.32
N TYR A 712 -29.91 -0.98 30.08
CA TYR A 712 -28.77 -0.22 29.59
C TYR A 712 -29.03 1.29 29.49
N TRP A 713 -30.28 1.74 29.78
CA TRP A 713 -30.72 3.11 29.59
C TRP A 713 -31.67 3.60 30.67
N LYS A 714 -31.15 4.38 31.62
CA LYS A 714 -31.95 5.15 32.54
C LYS A 714 -31.93 6.61 32.09
N ASP A 715 -33.10 7.26 32.04
CA ASP A 715 -33.30 8.59 31.42
C ASP A 715 -32.40 9.72 31.97
N ASP A 716 -31.87 9.60 33.20
CA ASP A 716 -31.01 10.60 33.85
C ASP A 716 -29.50 10.24 33.84
N ASP A 717 -29.11 9.02 33.47
CA ASP A 717 -27.72 8.52 33.53
C ASP A 717 -27.09 8.34 32.13
N LEU A 718 -27.41 9.20 31.17
CA LEU A 718 -26.76 9.25 29.86
C LEU A 718 -25.28 9.69 29.92
N HIS A 719 -24.82 10.03 31.10
CA HIS A 719 -23.42 10.11 31.42
C HIS A 719 -22.92 8.70 31.75
N VAL A 720 -22.60 7.91 30.72
CA VAL A 720 -21.71 6.76 30.94
C VAL A 720 -20.42 7.37 31.49
N ARG A 721 -20.33 7.37 32.82
CA ARG A 721 -19.09 7.73 33.52
C ARG A 721 -18.14 6.56 33.30
N PHE A 722 -17.53 6.50 32.12
CA PHE A 722 -16.25 5.80 32.03
C PHE A 722 -15.37 6.45 33.10
N GLY A 723 -14.85 5.65 34.02
CA GLY A 723 -13.80 6.11 34.91
C GLY A 723 -12.73 6.79 34.07
N ARG A 724 -11.95 7.70 34.64
CA ARG A 724 -10.87 8.37 33.89
C ARG A 724 -10.07 7.32 33.14
N PRO A 725 -9.83 7.46 31.82
CA PRO A 725 -9.09 6.48 31.05
C PRO A 725 -7.73 6.24 31.66
N THR A 726 -7.28 5.01 31.65
CA THR A 726 -5.93 4.63 32.09
C THR A 726 -4.93 5.28 31.13
N MET A 727 -4.20 6.27 31.64
CA MET A 727 -3.17 6.95 30.84
C MET A 727 -1.99 6.03 30.61
N ILE A 728 -1.68 5.74 29.38
CA ILE A 728 -0.46 5.04 28.99
C ILE A 728 0.68 6.02 29.13
N LYS A 729 1.44 5.90 30.21
CA LYS A 729 2.54 6.82 30.57
C LYS A 729 3.80 6.55 29.79
N ASP A 730 4.14 5.29 29.66
CA ASP A 730 5.23 4.77 28.85
C ASP A 730 4.70 3.63 27.98
N VAL A 731 4.80 3.85 26.69
CA VAL A 731 4.24 2.92 25.67
C VAL A 731 4.95 1.57 25.73
N GLU A 732 6.25 1.55 26.03
CA GLU A 732 7.05 0.33 26.10
C GLU A 732 6.71 -0.49 27.34
N SER A 733 6.64 0.16 28.50
CA SER A 733 6.24 -0.52 29.75
C SER A 733 4.82 -1.05 29.64
N PHE A 734 3.88 -0.27 29.12
CA PHE A 734 2.50 -0.70 28.90
C PHE A 734 2.42 -1.92 27.97
N ARG A 735 3.15 -1.87 26.87
CA ARG A 735 3.19 -2.99 25.92
C ARG A 735 3.78 -4.27 26.54
N ASN A 736 4.81 -4.15 27.37
CA ASN A 736 5.42 -5.28 28.05
C ASN A 736 4.47 -5.95 29.07
N GLU A 737 3.51 -5.20 29.62
CA GLU A 737 2.47 -5.69 30.52
C GLU A 737 1.32 -6.37 29.77
N LEU A 738 1.13 -6.10 28.47
CA LEU A 738 0.09 -6.73 27.65
C LEU A 738 0.34 -8.21 27.45
N LYS A 739 -0.70 -9.00 27.60
CA LYS A 739 -0.71 -10.41 27.19
C LYS A 739 -0.93 -10.48 25.68
N PHE A 740 -0.23 -11.39 25.03
CA PHE A 740 -0.40 -11.63 23.60
C PHE A 740 -0.94 -13.04 23.39
N GLU A 741 -1.97 -13.15 22.57
CA GLU A 741 -2.56 -14.42 22.17
C GLU A 741 -1.89 -14.89 20.89
N SER A 742 -1.34 -16.12 20.92
CA SER A 742 -0.85 -16.77 19.71
C SER A 742 -2.01 -17.36 18.94
N GLY A 743 -2.01 -17.19 17.63
CA GLY A 743 -2.95 -17.88 16.74
C GLY A 743 -2.78 -19.38 16.81
N LYS A 744 -3.38 -20.02 17.82
CA LYS A 744 -3.58 -21.46 17.85
C LYS A 744 -5.01 -21.73 17.41
N ALA A 745 -5.17 -22.56 16.39
CA ALA A 745 -6.45 -23.16 16.08
C ALA A 745 -6.98 -23.88 17.33
N VAL A 746 -8.21 -23.58 17.69
CA VAL A 746 -9.02 -24.37 18.58
C VAL A 746 -9.70 -25.47 17.79
#